data_af6b0e76db1de422508d4e158b54053f
#
_entry.id   af6b0e76db1de422508d4e158b54053f
#
_cell.length_a   1.000
_cell.length_b   1.000
_cell.length_c   1.000
_cell.angle_alpha   90.00
_cell.angle_beta   90.00
_cell.angle_gamma   90.00
#
_symmetry.space_group_name_H-M   'P 1'
#
loop_
_entity.id
_entity.type
_entity.pdbx_description
1 polymer ?
#
loop_
_entity_poly.entity_id
_entity_poly.type
_entity_poly.pdbx_seq_one_letter_code
_entity_poly.pdbx_strand_id
1 'polypeptide(L)'
;MARGVDRSGWYHRVWGLVLLAVILAITPSSDCVAQAEKAEDTSTQDDLPLFAEMELPSFEELNTGKALDWILLKSGRVLIVQPIYPRPGVLAWLDEEIKKHVNQRPTREDLQVEWRRRREELNSLQVTLPDPDLVSPEFLLETRLIDKVLYFEDLLLLKVEKLKEEGRWGEAFDLLSRSIERDVTRLNFDAVEGRKISTLEDFFKSKSTWPGIQDAYVRLMLDEAKSIAASNRYEEALSRLDELRIIKSDAPLLETTTADVTRAAINDSVAREEFIQARFFLNRLKGMYPRNSVVTDEAGRLIAQATKLMGDGLSQYSGGHPEQGYVTMTKAIRIWPDTPGLSSAFRRASTRYQILRAGVFGISTEKSVLPYPSLETRRVDDLTREPFFRPHSFQNQAVLFDSAYLEDWVPTDLGREYLLVLKTDRQPYETYSTLDAQELSRAMRPLFEKGASGYNERLSSFIRHIEPLDSQRLRISLAAIPVAPESVFASFLMAAWNEPEVEVASVSASDEVVRLDYSSRKVNTQRFKYAGDFGGAARYIRSKAEPADTLDFHVAEIQEQLVTSPLEATDMMKRGDLDYIPDAPPFLVEQFREDGKFFVQKWAVPKTTVLQFHLESPYFKRSVMRRVLQYSINRERLLGELLEVANYQRYGRLVSGPGFTASSSYNKLVELAPYSPATSLALLLTSQNPNDKPLPPLKFLVPNEPTAIKMATQIAEGWRRLGIGVELLRDDGKLSAPVAYDVVYRELRMYEPLTELWPMLTMKSDAEIEDLINFPAWLRVKLLSLEKAPDRVTAEKLAREIHQDLAREVFLIPLWEVDQYAVFGNHVQGFHLTPLTPYHQVERWTLRPRVLSVTP
;
A
#
# COMPACT_ATOMS: atom_id res chain seq x y z
N MET A 1 36.03 -21.63 12.63
CA MET A 1 35.81 -22.27 13.94
C MET A 1 34.56 -21.69 14.53
N ALA A 2 33.46 -22.41 14.39
CA ALA A 2 32.64 -23.08 15.42
C ALA A 2 31.94 -22.08 16.38
N ARG A 3 30.68 -22.06 16.63
CA ARG A 3 29.59 -23.05 16.64
C ARG A 3 28.26 -22.32 16.52
N GLY A 4 27.35 -22.81 15.69
CA GLY A 4 25.95 -22.48 15.73
C GLY A 4 25.27 -23.05 16.99
N VAL A 5 24.21 -22.38 17.42
CA VAL A 5 23.21 -22.97 18.33
C VAL A 5 21.85 -22.74 17.69
N ASP A 6 21.34 -23.83 17.18
CA ASP A 6 19.98 -24.06 16.71
C ASP A 6 19.00 -23.94 17.88
N ARG A 7 18.00 -23.07 17.76
CA ARG A 7 16.85 -22.93 18.69
C ARG A 7 15.53 -23.09 17.94
N SER A 8 15.35 -24.27 17.34
CA SER A 8 14.04 -24.70 16.86
C SER A 8 13.72 -26.08 17.43
N GLY A 9 13.09 -26.15 18.59
CA GLY A 9 12.82 -27.46 19.18
C GLY A 9 12.12 -27.42 20.54
N TRP A 10 11.12 -26.53 20.75
CA TRP A 10 10.43 -26.51 22.06
C TRP A 10 8.91 -26.29 22.03
N TYR A 11 8.21 -26.59 20.92
CA TYR A 11 6.75 -26.42 20.86
C TYR A 11 5.95 -27.69 20.47
N HIS A 12 6.55 -28.87 20.53
CA HIS A 12 5.83 -30.12 20.17
C HIS A 12 5.85 -31.23 21.26
N ARG A 13 5.91 -30.90 22.55
CA ARG A 13 5.87 -31.93 23.61
C ARG A 13 4.99 -31.65 24.82
N VAL A 14 3.87 -30.94 24.68
CA VAL A 14 2.93 -30.73 25.80
C VAL A 14 1.49 -31.14 25.50
N TRP A 15 1.16 -31.62 24.31
CA TRP A 15 -0.21 -32.07 23.95
C TRP A 15 -0.38 -33.58 23.80
N GLY A 16 0.52 -34.39 24.34
CA GLY A 16 0.51 -35.85 24.22
C GLY A 16 0.15 -36.65 25.47
N LEU A 17 -0.31 -36.00 26.56
CA LEU A 17 -0.45 -36.70 27.84
C LEU A 17 -1.76 -36.51 28.61
N VAL A 18 -2.82 -36.05 27.95
CA VAL A 18 -4.17 -35.90 28.55
C VAL A 18 -5.22 -36.78 27.88
N LEU A 19 -4.87 -37.61 26.91
CA LEU A 19 -5.84 -38.45 26.16
C LEU A 19 -5.61 -39.94 26.39
N LEU A 20 -5.09 -40.36 27.52
CA LEU A 20 -4.85 -41.80 27.82
C LEU A 20 -5.27 -42.23 29.21
N ALA A 21 -6.31 -41.63 29.81
CA ALA A 21 -6.76 -41.98 31.16
C ALA A 21 -8.31 -42.15 31.32
N VAL A 22 -9.06 -42.39 30.22
CA VAL A 22 -10.51 -42.68 30.33
C VAL A 22 -10.96 -43.89 29.49
N ILE A 23 -10.06 -44.80 29.11
CA ILE A 23 -10.45 -46.08 28.53
C ILE A 23 -9.78 -47.17 29.33
N LEU A 24 -10.38 -47.54 30.50
CA LEU A 24 -10.19 -48.82 31.19
C LEU A 24 -11.16 -48.88 32.36
N ALA A 25 -12.34 -49.34 32.10
CA ALA A 25 -13.20 -50.12 33.01
C ALA A 25 -14.59 -50.20 32.43
N ILE A 26 -14.84 -51.32 31.82
CA ILE A 26 -16.02 -52.17 32.00
C ILE A 26 -15.99 -53.17 30.83
N THR A 27 -15.51 -54.38 31.16
CA THR A 27 -15.77 -55.61 30.45
C THR A 27 -16.89 -56.36 31.19
N PRO A 28 -17.72 -57.07 30.47
CA PRO A 28 -18.91 -57.69 30.99
C PRO A 28 -18.64 -59.04 31.60
N SER A 29 -19.39 -59.42 32.62
CA SER A 29 -19.56 -60.83 32.99
C SER A 29 -20.99 -61.26 32.72
N SER A 30 -21.08 -62.19 31.81
CA SER A 30 -22.22 -63.11 31.64
C SER A 30 -22.54 -63.89 32.90
N ASP A 31 -23.78 -64.14 33.24
CA ASP A 31 -24.40 -65.42 33.21
C ASP A 31 -25.80 -65.44 33.82
N CYS A 32 -26.66 -66.07 33.04
CA CYS A 32 -27.67 -67.06 33.38
C CYS A 32 -29.00 -66.68 34.01
N VAL A 33 -30.00 -66.75 33.18
CA VAL A 33 -31.01 -67.80 33.12
C VAL A 33 -32.22 -67.80 34.14
N ALA A 34 -33.38 -67.74 33.55
CA ALA A 34 -34.60 -68.43 33.71
C ALA A 34 -35.74 -67.79 34.53
N GLN A 35 -36.83 -67.60 33.76
CA GLN A 35 -38.21 -68.00 34.03
C GLN A 35 -38.95 -67.32 35.17
N ALA A 36 -40.00 -66.68 34.96
CA ALA A 36 -41.36 -67.11 34.56
C ALA A 36 -42.36 -65.93 34.61
N GLU A 37 -43.18 -65.94 33.60
CA GLU A 37 -44.55 -65.52 33.57
C GLU A 37 -45.20 -64.91 34.85
N LYS A 38 -45.71 -63.67 34.70
CA LYS A 38 -47.11 -63.44 34.75
C LYS A 38 -47.50 -62.08 34.27
N ALA A 39 -48.51 -62.11 33.43
CA ALA A 39 -49.20 -60.97 32.90
C ALA A 39 -49.81 -60.12 34.02
N GLU A 40 -49.86 -58.88 33.73
CA GLU A 40 -51.08 -58.08 33.63
C GLU A 40 -50.77 -56.61 33.74
N ASP A 41 -51.12 -55.90 32.65
CA ASP A 41 -51.79 -54.65 32.64
C ASP A 41 -51.24 -53.54 33.54
N THR A 42 -50.32 -52.74 32.95
CA THR A 42 -50.27 -51.34 33.25
C THR A 42 -49.46 -50.57 32.17
N SER A 43 -50.25 -49.77 31.47
CA SER A 43 -49.93 -48.44 31.08
C SER A 43 -48.87 -48.26 29.95
N THR A 44 -49.44 -47.91 28.86
CA THR A 44 -48.94 -47.02 27.74
C THR A 44 -48.20 -45.75 28.18
N GLN A 45 -47.97 -45.57 29.51
CA GLN A 45 -47.23 -44.38 30.02
C GLN A 45 -45.69 -44.60 30.07
N ASP A 46 -45.22 -45.85 30.12
CA ASP A 46 -43.78 -46.11 30.25
C ASP A 46 -42.95 -46.02 28.93
N ASP A 47 -43.65 -45.92 27.79
CA ASP A 47 -42.99 -45.82 26.47
C ASP A 47 -42.68 -44.37 26.02
N LEU A 48 -43.14 -43.34 26.74
CA LEU A 48 -42.87 -41.96 26.39
C LEU A 48 -41.46 -41.57 26.85
N PRO A 49 -40.72 -40.80 26.01
CA PRO A 49 -39.33 -40.35 26.32
C PRO A 49 -39.31 -39.38 27.49
N LEU A 50 -38.23 -39.45 28.29
CA LEU A 50 -37.99 -38.50 29.35
C LEU A 50 -37.46 -37.20 28.76
N PHE A 51 -37.92 -36.04 29.22
CA PHE A 51 -37.49 -34.73 28.76
C PHE A 51 -35.96 -34.54 28.91
N ALA A 52 -35.37 -35.08 29.98
CA ALA A 52 -33.94 -35.00 30.22
C ALA A 52 -33.08 -35.78 29.18
N GLU A 53 -33.68 -36.75 28.51
CA GLU A 53 -33.03 -37.62 27.51
C GLU A 53 -33.32 -37.19 26.07
N MET A 54 -34.23 -36.25 25.88
CA MET A 54 -34.63 -35.77 24.57
C MET A 54 -33.67 -34.70 24.07
N GLU A 55 -33.17 -34.85 22.84
CA GLU A 55 -32.52 -33.76 22.11
C GLU A 55 -33.56 -32.84 21.47
N LEU A 56 -33.25 -31.54 21.44
CA LEU A 56 -34.07 -30.58 20.68
C LEU A 56 -34.11 -30.99 19.21
N PRO A 57 -35.23 -30.79 18.51
CA PRO A 57 -35.34 -31.12 17.10
C PRO A 57 -34.18 -30.52 16.30
N SER A 58 -33.82 -31.16 15.20
CA SER A 58 -32.76 -30.69 14.31
C SER A 58 -33.10 -29.31 13.70
N PHE A 59 -32.12 -28.62 13.20
CA PHE A 59 -32.35 -27.35 12.49
C PHE A 59 -33.31 -27.52 11.29
N GLU A 60 -33.14 -28.58 10.52
CA GLU A 60 -34.00 -28.85 9.35
C GLU A 60 -35.45 -29.12 9.74
N GLU A 61 -35.67 -29.93 10.80
CA GLU A 61 -37.01 -30.20 11.34
C GLU A 61 -37.71 -28.93 11.84
N LEU A 62 -36.96 -28.04 12.51
CA LEU A 62 -37.52 -26.79 12.98
C LEU A 62 -37.68 -25.74 11.88
N ASN A 63 -36.85 -25.75 10.87
CA ASN A 63 -36.88 -24.77 9.80
C ASN A 63 -37.88 -25.09 8.69
N THR A 64 -38.02 -26.34 8.30
CA THR A 64 -38.90 -26.77 7.19
C THR A 64 -40.01 -27.71 7.60
N GLY A 65 -39.89 -28.36 8.76
CA GLY A 65 -40.81 -29.38 9.22
C GLY A 65 -42.17 -28.84 9.68
N LYS A 66 -43.08 -29.74 10.01
CA LYS A 66 -44.37 -29.41 10.59
C LYS A 66 -44.23 -28.90 12.01
N ALA A 67 -45.01 -27.91 12.38
CA ALA A 67 -45.04 -27.42 13.74
C ALA A 67 -45.61 -28.50 14.66
N LEU A 68 -44.93 -28.86 15.74
CA LEU A 68 -45.34 -29.78 16.76
C LEU A 68 -45.07 -29.17 18.13
N ASP A 69 -46.01 -29.30 19.03
CA ASP A 69 -45.90 -28.84 20.42
C ASP A 69 -45.48 -30.01 21.33
N TRP A 70 -44.74 -29.70 22.38
CA TRP A 70 -44.34 -30.70 23.38
C TRP A 70 -45.05 -30.43 24.67
N ILE A 71 -45.79 -31.45 25.20
CA ILE A 71 -46.40 -31.41 26.51
C ILE A 71 -45.49 -32.13 27.49
N LEU A 72 -44.95 -31.40 28.43
CA LEU A 72 -44.19 -31.97 29.55
C LEU A 72 -45.18 -32.42 30.63
N LEU A 73 -45.12 -33.68 30.93
CA LEU A 73 -45.95 -34.26 31.99
C LEU A 73 -45.22 -34.13 33.35
N LYS A 74 -45.97 -34.14 34.46
CA LYS A 74 -45.41 -34.15 35.82
C LYS A 74 -44.57 -35.37 36.13
N SER A 75 -44.69 -36.44 35.34
CA SER A 75 -43.81 -37.60 35.37
C SER A 75 -42.40 -37.35 34.77
N GLY A 76 -42.18 -36.18 34.22
CA GLY A 76 -40.94 -35.84 33.48
C GLY A 76 -40.93 -36.37 32.05
N ARG A 77 -41.98 -36.99 31.56
CA ARG A 77 -42.11 -37.54 30.21
C ARG A 77 -42.69 -36.48 29.25
N VAL A 78 -42.40 -36.62 27.96
CA VAL A 78 -42.86 -35.68 26.92
C VAL A 78 -43.81 -36.37 25.96
N LEU A 79 -44.94 -35.69 25.70
CA LEU A 79 -45.87 -36.06 24.66
C LEU A 79 -45.80 -35.05 23.52
N ILE A 80 -45.51 -35.52 22.29
CA ILE A 80 -45.41 -34.67 21.08
C ILE A 80 -46.80 -34.67 20.42
N VAL A 81 -47.37 -33.48 20.16
CA VAL A 81 -48.70 -33.28 19.64
C VAL A 81 -48.75 -32.23 18.51
N GLN A 82 -49.85 -32.23 17.75
CA GLN A 82 -50.11 -31.14 16.79
C GLN A 82 -50.34 -29.81 17.55
N PRO A 83 -50.27 -28.67 16.85
CA PRO A 83 -50.37 -27.34 17.48
C PRO A 83 -51.61 -27.17 18.32
N ILE A 84 -51.42 -26.78 19.57
CA ILE A 84 -52.49 -26.57 20.59
C ILE A 84 -52.97 -25.10 20.54
N TYR A 85 -54.25 -24.91 20.70
CA TYR A 85 -54.89 -23.59 20.74
C TYR A 85 -55.77 -23.44 21.98
N PRO A 86 -55.94 -22.21 22.56
CA PRO A 86 -55.30 -20.93 22.13
C PRO A 86 -53.82 -20.88 22.51
N ARG A 87 -53.06 -20.13 21.73
CA ARG A 87 -51.62 -19.99 21.98
C ARG A 87 -51.22 -18.51 21.98
N PRO A 88 -50.27 -18.11 22.81
CA PRO A 88 -49.65 -18.88 23.91
C PRO A 88 -50.61 -19.00 25.13
N GLY A 89 -50.31 -19.94 26.04
CA GLY A 89 -50.90 -19.92 27.38
C GLY A 89 -52.19 -20.67 27.51
N VAL A 90 -52.39 -21.80 26.78
CA VAL A 90 -53.60 -22.63 26.84
C VAL A 90 -54.02 -23.04 28.28
N LEU A 91 -53.00 -23.34 29.11
CA LEU A 91 -53.31 -23.75 30.52
C LEU A 91 -53.93 -22.59 31.34
N ALA A 92 -53.34 -21.38 31.19
CA ALA A 92 -53.85 -20.17 31.84
C ALA A 92 -55.26 -19.81 31.32
N TRP A 93 -55.48 -19.98 30.01
CA TRP A 93 -56.83 -19.80 29.43
C TRP A 93 -57.84 -20.81 29.97
N LEU A 94 -57.48 -22.08 30.08
CA LEU A 94 -58.35 -23.12 30.70
C LEU A 94 -58.68 -22.78 32.15
N ASP A 95 -57.67 -22.32 32.92
CA ASP A 95 -57.91 -21.93 34.32
C ASP A 95 -58.86 -20.74 34.43
N GLU A 96 -58.77 -19.75 33.52
CA GLU A 96 -59.72 -18.64 33.47
C GLU A 96 -61.14 -19.09 33.07
N GLU A 97 -61.23 -19.96 32.07
CA GLU A 97 -62.53 -20.51 31.65
C GLU A 97 -63.13 -21.38 32.74
N ILE A 98 -62.35 -22.16 33.46
CA ILE A 98 -62.81 -22.89 34.63
C ILE A 98 -63.36 -21.92 35.69
N LYS A 99 -62.66 -20.83 36.02
CA LYS A 99 -63.13 -19.83 36.97
C LYS A 99 -64.46 -19.18 36.55
N LYS A 100 -64.54 -18.78 35.27
CA LYS A 100 -65.76 -18.22 34.69
C LYS A 100 -66.94 -19.23 34.80
N HIS A 101 -66.65 -20.48 34.42
CA HIS A 101 -67.67 -21.56 34.46
C HIS A 101 -68.10 -21.88 35.88
N VAL A 102 -67.22 -21.91 36.83
CA VAL A 102 -67.56 -22.09 38.26
C VAL A 102 -68.49 -20.98 38.76
N ASN A 103 -68.24 -19.72 38.34
CA ASN A 103 -69.08 -18.59 38.75
C ASN A 103 -70.48 -18.57 38.10
N GLN A 104 -70.66 -19.37 37.03
CA GLN A 104 -71.96 -19.46 36.30
C GLN A 104 -72.74 -20.71 36.64
N ARG A 105 -72.55 -21.31 37.82
CA ARG A 105 -73.27 -22.54 38.27
C ARG A 105 -74.78 -22.32 38.27
N PRO A 106 -75.55 -23.11 37.52
CA PRO A 106 -76.99 -22.94 37.46
C PRO A 106 -77.64 -23.50 38.70
N THR A 107 -78.80 -22.89 39.10
CA THR A 107 -79.58 -23.29 40.24
C THR A 107 -80.53 -24.40 39.85
N ARG A 108 -80.87 -24.55 38.60
CA ARG A 108 -81.83 -25.61 38.11
C ARG A 108 -81.08 -26.93 37.91
N GLU A 109 -81.69 -28.01 38.40
CA GLU A 109 -81.11 -29.39 38.44
C GLU A 109 -80.87 -29.94 37.04
N ASP A 110 -81.78 -29.69 36.08
CA ASP A 110 -81.73 -30.16 34.73
C ASP A 110 -80.41 -29.56 33.96
N LEU A 111 -80.01 -28.36 34.29
CA LEU A 111 -78.92 -27.69 33.75
C LEU A 111 -77.57 -28.04 34.46
N GLN A 112 -77.63 -28.63 35.62
CA GLN A 112 -76.46 -29.01 36.41
C GLN A 112 -75.70 -30.18 35.81
N VAL A 113 -76.37 -31.04 35.04
CA VAL A 113 -75.67 -32.18 34.37
C VAL A 113 -74.77 -31.65 33.24
N GLU A 114 -75.35 -30.76 32.44
CA GLU A 114 -74.56 -30.16 31.34
C GLU A 114 -73.43 -29.27 31.86
N TRP A 115 -73.68 -28.56 32.96
CA TRP A 115 -72.69 -27.78 33.65
C TRP A 115 -71.52 -28.63 34.19
N ARG A 116 -71.83 -29.84 34.81
CA ARG A 116 -70.80 -30.78 35.29
C ARG A 116 -69.97 -31.33 34.12
N ARG A 117 -70.65 -31.74 33.03
CA ARG A 117 -70.02 -32.22 31.84
C ARG A 117 -69.06 -31.19 31.24
N ARG A 118 -69.48 -29.96 31.12
CA ARG A 118 -68.63 -28.88 30.63
C ARG A 118 -67.44 -28.61 31.54
N ARG A 119 -67.62 -28.76 32.86
CA ARG A 119 -66.50 -28.63 33.82
C ARG A 119 -65.45 -29.75 33.65
N GLU A 120 -65.89 -30.98 33.37
CA GLU A 120 -65.04 -32.11 33.12
C GLU A 120 -64.26 -31.89 31.81
N GLU A 121 -64.93 -31.42 30.77
CA GLU A 121 -64.29 -31.04 29.50
C GLU A 121 -63.21 -29.94 29.69
N LEU A 122 -63.51 -28.95 30.51
CA LEU A 122 -62.54 -27.85 30.80
C LEU A 122 -61.34 -28.32 31.66
N ASN A 123 -61.43 -29.39 32.39
CA ASN A 123 -60.32 -29.99 33.14
C ASN A 123 -59.42 -30.84 32.26
N SER A 124 -59.76 -30.99 31.00
CA SER A 124 -58.96 -31.76 30.03
C SER A 124 -58.58 -30.89 28.82
N LEU A 125 -57.37 -31.08 28.32
CA LEU A 125 -56.87 -30.50 27.12
C LEU A 125 -57.07 -31.49 25.97
N GLN A 126 -57.80 -31.08 24.92
CA GLN A 126 -57.90 -31.86 23.71
C GLN A 126 -56.59 -31.77 22.94
N VAL A 127 -55.99 -32.90 22.64
CA VAL A 127 -54.71 -33.01 21.94
C VAL A 127 -54.85 -33.98 20.78
N THR A 128 -54.04 -33.71 19.71
CA THR A 128 -54.02 -34.56 18.52
C THR A 128 -52.61 -35.06 18.32
N LEU A 129 -52.44 -36.38 18.20
CA LEU A 129 -51.12 -36.97 17.91
C LEU A 129 -50.75 -36.76 16.44
N PRO A 130 -49.47 -36.60 16.14
CA PRO A 130 -48.97 -36.37 14.76
C PRO A 130 -48.97 -37.65 13.88
N ASP A 131 -49.25 -38.81 14.45
CA ASP A 131 -49.22 -40.09 13.74
C ASP A 131 -50.43 -40.25 12.79
N PRO A 132 -50.22 -40.33 11.47
CA PRO A 132 -51.29 -40.45 10.49
C PRO A 132 -51.94 -41.83 10.46
N ASP A 133 -51.35 -42.86 11.05
CA ASP A 133 -51.84 -44.24 11.02
C ASP A 133 -52.82 -44.53 12.18
N LEU A 134 -52.99 -43.59 13.07
CA LEU A 134 -53.97 -43.76 14.18
C LEU A 134 -55.39 -43.53 13.70
N VAL A 135 -56.23 -44.48 14.02
CA VAL A 135 -57.72 -44.49 13.74
C VAL A 135 -58.41 -43.31 14.44
N SER A 136 -57.88 -42.87 15.59
CA SER A 136 -58.38 -41.72 16.34
C SER A 136 -57.25 -40.99 16.99
N PRO A 137 -56.65 -39.99 16.28
CA PRO A 137 -55.53 -39.27 16.78
C PRO A 137 -55.83 -38.27 17.88
N GLU A 138 -57.12 -37.99 18.17
CA GLU A 138 -57.56 -37.03 19.15
C GLU A 138 -57.88 -37.71 20.47
N PHE A 139 -57.36 -37.13 21.55
CA PHE A 139 -57.76 -37.59 22.92
C PHE A 139 -57.74 -36.41 23.91
N LEU A 140 -58.36 -36.65 25.06
CA LEU A 140 -58.44 -35.66 26.14
C LEU A 140 -57.36 -35.98 27.19
N LEU A 141 -56.44 -35.06 27.38
CA LEU A 141 -55.40 -35.16 28.41
C LEU A 141 -55.79 -34.34 29.63
N GLU A 142 -55.85 -34.94 30.77
CA GLU A 142 -56.17 -34.23 32.01
C GLU A 142 -55.10 -33.15 32.31
N THR A 143 -55.56 -31.92 32.53
CA THR A 143 -54.69 -30.78 32.79
C THR A 143 -53.82 -30.95 34.04
N ARG A 144 -54.33 -31.74 35.05
CA ARG A 144 -53.54 -32.06 36.27
C ARG A 144 -52.23 -32.84 36.03
N LEU A 145 -52.15 -33.56 34.92
CA LEU A 145 -50.97 -34.37 34.53
C LEU A 145 -49.97 -33.54 33.85
N ILE A 146 -50.29 -32.33 33.33
CA ILE A 146 -49.43 -31.45 32.59
C ILE A 146 -48.64 -30.59 33.57
N ASP A 147 -47.35 -30.56 33.38
CA ASP A 147 -46.43 -29.63 34.03
C ASP A 147 -46.34 -28.34 33.23
N LYS A 148 -45.95 -28.46 31.93
CA LYS A 148 -45.75 -27.34 31.03
C LYS A 148 -46.05 -27.73 29.59
N VAL A 149 -46.53 -26.77 28.79
CA VAL A 149 -46.61 -26.89 27.34
C VAL A 149 -45.48 -26.07 26.73
N LEU A 150 -44.65 -26.72 25.96
CA LEU A 150 -43.63 -26.10 25.13
C LEU A 150 -44.18 -26.03 23.70
N TYR A 151 -44.54 -24.85 23.30
CA TYR A 151 -45.04 -24.62 21.95
C TYR A 151 -43.91 -24.70 20.94
N PHE A 152 -44.23 -24.91 19.68
CA PHE A 152 -43.25 -24.94 18.60
C PHE A 152 -42.38 -23.66 18.57
N GLU A 153 -42.96 -22.50 18.87
CA GLU A 153 -42.27 -21.23 19.00
C GLU A 153 -41.25 -21.23 20.14
N ASP A 154 -41.57 -21.91 21.27
CA ASP A 154 -40.64 -22.06 22.39
C ASP A 154 -39.46 -22.97 22.01
N LEU A 155 -39.75 -24.05 21.24
CA LEU A 155 -38.71 -24.97 20.73
C LEU A 155 -37.79 -24.26 19.75
N LEU A 156 -38.32 -23.38 18.87
CA LEU A 156 -37.51 -22.52 18.01
C LEU A 156 -36.57 -21.66 18.84
N LEU A 157 -37.08 -20.98 19.86
CA LEU A 157 -36.26 -20.11 20.71
C LEU A 157 -35.17 -20.87 21.49
N LEU A 158 -35.51 -22.07 22.02
CA LEU A 158 -34.52 -22.93 22.68
C LEU A 158 -33.42 -23.37 21.74
N LYS A 159 -33.76 -23.69 20.49
CA LYS A 159 -32.79 -24.09 19.49
C LYS A 159 -31.93 -22.89 19.04
N VAL A 160 -32.51 -21.71 18.94
CA VAL A 160 -31.75 -20.45 18.64
C VAL A 160 -30.66 -20.23 19.69
N GLU A 161 -31.01 -20.38 20.99
CA GLU A 161 -30.00 -20.23 22.06
C GLU A 161 -28.86 -21.29 21.93
N LYS A 162 -29.19 -22.54 21.63
CA LYS A 162 -28.20 -23.60 21.42
C LYS A 162 -27.30 -23.32 20.21
N LEU A 163 -27.87 -22.94 19.06
CA LEU A 163 -27.10 -22.60 17.85
C LEU A 163 -26.21 -21.40 18.08
N LYS A 164 -26.66 -20.41 18.84
CA LYS A 164 -25.87 -19.27 19.26
C LYS A 164 -24.62 -19.70 20.06
N GLU A 165 -24.79 -20.62 21.03
CA GLU A 165 -23.68 -21.18 21.82
C GLU A 165 -22.69 -21.96 20.94
N GLU A 166 -23.18 -22.62 19.88
CA GLU A 166 -22.38 -23.31 18.89
C GLU A 166 -21.71 -22.36 17.88
N GLY A 167 -22.01 -21.05 17.89
CA GLY A 167 -21.50 -20.06 16.94
C GLY A 167 -22.11 -20.13 15.54
N ARG A 168 -23.24 -20.84 15.38
CA ARG A 168 -23.97 -21.03 14.11
C ARG A 168 -25.00 -19.93 13.89
N TRP A 169 -24.49 -18.68 13.77
CA TRP A 169 -25.29 -17.45 13.74
C TRP A 169 -26.36 -17.43 12.65
N GLY A 170 -25.99 -17.83 11.40
CA GLY A 170 -26.92 -17.84 10.27
C GLY A 170 -28.15 -18.71 10.54
N GLU A 171 -27.93 -19.92 11.00
CA GLU A 171 -29.02 -20.86 11.33
C GLU A 171 -29.88 -20.39 12.52
N ALA A 172 -29.24 -19.73 13.48
CA ALA A 172 -29.97 -19.12 14.60
C ALA A 172 -30.91 -18.00 14.11
N PHE A 173 -30.41 -17.14 13.17
CA PHE A 173 -31.23 -16.09 12.55
C PHE A 173 -32.36 -16.65 11.69
N ASP A 174 -32.13 -17.73 10.94
CA ASP A 174 -33.16 -18.37 10.12
C ASP A 174 -34.33 -18.86 10.99
N LEU A 175 -34.02 -19.56 12.10
CA LEU A 175 -35.05 -20.04 13.03
C LEU A 175 -35.77 -18.89 13.73
N LEU A 176 -35.03 -17.85 14.10
CA LEU A 176 -35.65 -16.68 14.74
C LEU A 176 -36.54 -15.91 13.77
N SER A 177 -36.13 -15.76 12.50
CA SER A 177 -36.95 -15.18 11.44
C SER A 177 -38.21 -15.95 11.23
N ARG A 178 -38.16 -17.29 11.19
CA ARG A 178 -39.34 -18.15 11.14
C ARG A 178 -40.26 -17.96 12.33
N SER A 179 -39.69 -17.84 13.54
CA SER A 179 -40.49 -17.57 14.75
C SER A 179 -41.23 -16.22 14.64
N ILE A 180 -40.52 -15.17 14.16
CA ILE A 180 -41.12 -13.84 13.95
C ILE A 180 -42.19 -13.86 12.87
N GLU A 181 -41.99 -14.52 11.74
CA GLU A 181 -42.99 -14.64 10.67
C GLU A 181 -44.28 -15.33 11.13
N ARG A 182 -44.13 -16.38 11.91
CA ARG A 182 -45.26 -17.08 12.49
C ARG A 182 -46.05 -16.19 13.48
N ASP A 183 -45.34 -15.48 14.34
CA ASP A 183 -45.94 -14.59 15.31
C ASP A 183 -46.60 -13.37 14.64
N VAL A 184 -45.99 -12.79 13.60
CA VAL A 184 -46.58 -11.75 12.75
C VAL A 184 -47.86 -12.26 12.07
N THR A 185 -47.85 -13.49 11.56
CA THR A 185 -49.05 -14.11 10.95
C THR A 185 -50.16 -14.25 11.96
N ARG A 186 -49.86 -14.72 13.17
CA ARG A 186 -50.80 -14.82 14.29
C ARG A 186 -51.38 -13.44 14.66
N LEU A 187 -50.50 -12.45 14.89
CA LEU A 187 -50.89 -11.08 15.27
C LEU A 187 -51.76 -10.40 14.20
N ASN A 188 -51.45 -10.62 12.93
CA ASN A 188 -52.25 -10.07 11.83
C ASN A 188 -53.59 -10.78 11.62
N PHE A 189 -53.72 -12.06 12.03
CA PHE A 189 -54.94 -12.82 12.01
C PHE A 189 -55.87 -12.39 13.17
N ASP A 190 -55.32 -12.18 14.35
CA ASP A 190 -56.06 -11.78 15.55
C ASP A 190 -56.50 -10.30 15.51
N ALA A 191 -55.92 -9.47 14.59
CA ALA A 191 -56.27 -8.04 14.46
C ALA A 191 -57.58 -7.84 13.72
N VAL A 192 -58.69 -7.81 14.46
CA VAL A 192 -60.07 -7.62 13.91
C VAL A 192 -60.28 -6.19 13.37
N GLU A 193 -59.65 -5.15 13.95
CA GLU A 193 -59.61 -3.76 13.48
C GLU A 193 -58.31 -3.08 13.96
N GLY A 194 -57.19 -3.36 13.33
CA GLY A 194 -55.92 -2.76 13.72
C GLY A 194 -54.94 -2.62 12.56
N ARG A 195 -53.88 -1.82 12.81
CA ARG A 195 -52.79 -1.67 11.87
C ARG A 195 -52.05 -3.01 11.78
N LYS A 196 -52.02 -3.63 10.59
CA LYS A 196 -51.27 -4.86 10.35
C LYS A 196 -49.77 -4.60 10.51
N ILE A 197 -49.07 -5.55 11.14
CA ILE A 197 -47.62 -5.57 11.27
C ILE A 197 -47.06 -5.91 9.88
N SER A 198 -46.26 -4.98 9.31
CA SER A 198 -45.63 -5.14 8.00
C SER A 198 -44.12 -5.00 8.03
N THR A 199 -43.57 -4.44 9.09
CA THR A 199 -42.14 -4.23 9.25
C THR A 199 -41.60 -4.81 10.56
N LEU A 200 -40.34 -5.09 10.63
CA LEU A 200 -39.69 -5.54 11.86
C LEU A 200 -39.78 -4.47 12.96
N GLU A 201 -39.76 -3.20 12.62
CA GLU A 201 -39.94 -2.09 13.55
C GLU A 201 -41.35 -2.09 14.15
N ASP A 202 -42.41 -2.32 13.34
CA ASP A 202 -43.79 -2.45 13.83
C ASP A 202 -43.96 -3.66 14.77
N PHE A 203 -43.26 -4.77 14.46
CA PHE A 203 -43.22 -5.95 15.31
C PHE A 203 -42.61 -5.63 16.68
N PHE A 204 -41.52 -4.91 16.74
CA PHE A 204 -40.85 -4.52 18.00
C PHE A 204 -41.68 -3.51 18.82
N LYS A 205 -42.60 -2.76 18.19
CA LYS A 205 -43.52 -1.85 18.87
C LYS A 205 -44.75 -2.59 19.43
N SER A 206 -45.03 -3.80 18.98
CA SER A 206 -46.17 -4.60 19.46
C SER A 206 -45.89 -5.18 20.84
N LYS A 207 -46.86 -5.04 21.74
CA LYS A 207 -46.82 -5.62 23.09
C LYS A 207 -47.40 -7.04 23.17
N SER A 208 -48.03 -7.49 22.10
CA SER A 208 -48.71 -8.79 22.04
C SER A 208 -47.89 -9.88 21.36
N THR A 209 -46.61 -9.62 21.14
CA THR A 209 -45.69 -10.59 20.55
C THR A 209 -45.48 -11.82 21.43
N TRP A 210 -45.09 -12.92 20.82
CA TRP A 210 -44.75 -14.14 21.55
C TRP A 210 -43.70 -13.87 22.64
N PRO A 211 -43.89 -14.38 23.86
CA PRO A 211 -42.94 -14.15 24.94
C PRO A 211 -41.52 -14.60 24.59
N GLY A 212 -40.54 -13.70 24.73
CA GLY A 212 -39.14 -14.00 24.54
C GLY A 212 -38.58 -13.80 23.10
N ILE A 213 -39.43 -13.70 22.06
CA ILE A 213 -38.96 -13.54 20.67
C ILE A 213 -38.15 -12.22 20.51
N GLN A 214 -38.71 -11.11 20.98
CA GLN A 214 -38.00 -9.81 20.89
C GLN A 214 -36.70 -9.82 21.67
N ASP A 215 -36.70 -10.41 22.86
CA ASP A 215 -35.48 -10.51 23.68
C ASP A 215 -34.45 -11.45 23.08
N ALA A 216 -34.87 -12.56 22.45
CA ALA A 216 -33.99 -13.47 21.75
C ALA A 216 -33.32 -12.78 20.56
N TYR A 217 -34.07 -11.98 19.79
CA TYR A 217 -33.52 -11.20 18.68
C TYR A 217 -32.46 -10.21 19.15
N VAL A 218 -32.79 -9.44 20.17
CA VAL A 218 -31.86 -8.46 20.75
C VAL A 218 -30.58 -9.16 21.23
N ARG A 219 -30.72 -10.26 22.00
CA ARG A 219 -29.56 -11.02 22.49
C ARG A 219 -28.73 -11.60 21.36
N LEU A 220 -29.36 -12.19 20.34
CA LEU A 220 -28.66 -12.76 19.20
C LEU A 220 -27.82 -11.71 18.47
N MET A 221 -28.40 -10.54 18.17
CA MET A 221 -27.70 -9.44 17.52
C MET A 221 -26.53 -8.90 18.36
N LEU A 222 -26.72 -8.76 19.67
CA LEU A 222 -25.68 -8.28 20.58
C LEU A 222 -24.51 -9.29 20.70
N ASP A 223 -24.85 -10.58 20.81
CA ASP A 223 -23.83 -11.63 20.99
C ASP A 223 -23.09 -11.92 19.67
N GLU A 224 -23.78 -11.86 18.53
CA GLU A 224 -23.14 -11.91 17.21
C GLU A 224 -22.14 -10.74 17.04
N ALA A 225 -22.56 -9.52 17.35
CA ALA A 225 -21.69 -8.35 17.28
C ALA A 225 -20.45 -8.49 18.16
N LYS A 226 -20.57 -9.04 19.38
CA LYS A 226 -19.42 -9.34 20.25
C LYS A 226 -18.51 -10.41 19.65
N SER A 227 -19.07 -11.45 19.05
CA SER A 227 -18.30 -12.52 18.38
C SER A 227 -17.51 -11.98 17.18
N ILE A 228 -18.14 -11.14 16.36
CA ILE A 228 -17.49 -10.46 15.24
C ILE A 228 -16.36 -9.54 15.74
N ALA A 229 -16.62 -8.77 16.80
CA ALA A 229 -15.60 -7.90 17.41
C ALA A 229 -14.42 -8.69 18.00
N ALA A 230 -14.65 -9.87 18.56
CA ALA A 230 -13.60 -10.75 19.06
C ALA A 230 -12.66 -11.26 17.94
N SER A 231 -13.15 -11.23 16.69
CA SER A 231 -12.36 -11.52 15.48
C SER A 231 -11.70 -10.28 14.88
N ASN A 232 -11.65 -9.16 15.60
CA ASN A 232 -11.11 -7.84 15.18
C ASN A 232 -11.85 -7.20 13.99
N ARG A 233 -13.07 -7.63 13.69
CA ARG A 233 -13.91 -7.07 12.62
C ARG A 233 -14.87 -6.00 13.20
N TYR A 234 -14.27 -4.92 13.73
CA TYR A 234 -15.01 -3.93 14.53
C TYR A 234 -16.06 -3.14 13.73
N GLU A 235 -15.77 -2.77 12.48
CA GLU A 235 -16.72 -2.01 11.66
C GLU A 235 -17.99 -2.83 11.38
N GLU A 236 -17.83 -4.11 11.12
CA GLU A 236 -18.93 -5.02 10.89
C GLU A 236 -19.74 -5.24 12.18
N ALA A 237 -19.05 -5.44 13.32
CA ALA A 237 -19.71 -5.54 14.61
C ALA A 237 -20.53 -4.28 14.93
N LEU A 238 -19.97 -3.10 14.71
CA LEU A 238 -20.67 -1.83 14.91
C LEU A 238 -21.83 -1.63 13.90
N SER A 239 -21.70 -2.12 12.67
CA SER A 239 -22.81 -2.11 11.70
C SER A 239 -23.97 -2.94 12.15
N ARG A 240 -23.73 -4.13 12.72
CA ARG A 240 -24.78 -4.97 13.33
C ARG A 240 -25.50 -4.28 14.50
N LEU A 241 -24.75 -3.59 15.34
CA LEU A 241 -25.33 -2.80 16.43
C LEU A 241 -26.15 -1.60 15.93
N ASP A 242 -25.73 -0.96 14.81
CA ASP A 242 -26.50 0.10 14.18
C ASP A 242 -27.82 -0.42 13.58
N GLU A 243 -27.83 -1.59 12.97
CA GLU A 243 -29.05 -2.26 12.50
C GLU A 243 -30.02 -2.49 13.67
N LEU A 244 -29.53 -3.03 14.80
CA LEU A 244 -30.34 -3.22 16.00
C LEU A 244 -30.86 -1.87 16.53
N ARG A 245 -30.07 -0.81 16.51
CA ARG A 245 -30.45 0.53 16.96
C ARG A 245 -31.58 1.12 16.11
N ILE A 246 -31.58 0.86 14.80
CA ILE A 246 -32.65 1.30 13.90
C ILE A 246 -33.96 0.57 14.25
N ILE A 247 -33.89 -0.72 14.53
CA ILE A 247 -35.04 -1.56 14.82
C ILE A 247 -35.60 -1.27 16.24
N LYS A 248 -34.71 -1.19 17.23
CA LYS A 248 -35.04 -1.01 18.64
C LYS A 248 -33.98 -0.16 19.34
N SER A 249 -34.12 1.15 19.28
CA SER A 249 -33.16 2.11 19.84
C SER A 249 -33.02 2.03 21.38
N ASP A 250 -34.04 1.52 22.08
CA ASP A 250 -34.06 1.35 23.52
C ASP A 250 -33.72 -0.07 23.97
N ALA A 251 -33.07 -0.87 23.08
CA ALA A 251 -32.74 -2.25 23.41
C ALA A 251 -31.75 -2.28 24.62
N PRO A 252 -32.04 -3.16 25.62
CA PRO A 252 -31.16 -3.29 26.78
C PRO A 252 -29.75 -3.72 26.35
N LEU A 253 -28.75 -3.19 27.02
CA LEU A 253 -27.32 -3.44 26.75
C LEU A 253 -26.77 -2.96 25.37
N LEU A 254 -27.60 -2.37 24.51
CA LEU A 254 -27.14 -1.89 23.20
C LEU A 254 -26.06 -0.81 23.35
N GLU A 255 -26.31 0.21 24.14
CA GLU A 255 -25.34 1.29 24.38
C GLU A 255 -24.04 0.74 24.99
N THR A 256 -24.14 -0.11 26.01
CA THR A 256 -22.96 -0.69 26.67
C THR A 256 -22.15 -1.57 25.72
N THR A 257 -22.82 -2.42 24.95
CA THR A 257 -22.15 -3.29 23.97
C THR A 257 -21.49 -2.45 22.85
N THR A 258 -22.17 -1.42 22.35
CA THR A 258 -21.60 -0.51 21.35
C THR A 258 -20.36 0.20 21.91
N ALA A 259 -20.41 0.64 23.16
CA ALA A 259 -19.30 1.29 23.82
C ALA A 259 -18.10 0.34 24.03
N ASP A 260 -18.38 -0.92 24.43
CA ASP A 260 -17.32 -1.93 24.65
C ASP A 260 -16.63 -2.32 23.33
N VAL A 261 -17.41 -2.56 22.27
CA VAL A 261 -16.86 -2.83 20.92
C VAL A 261 -16.04 -1.64 20.43
N THR A 262 -16.55 -0.42 20.63
CA THR A 262 -15.82 0.80 20.25
C THR A 262 -14.51 0.96 21.04
N ARG A 263 -14.52 0.69 22.35
CA ARG A 263 -13.31 0.71 23.18
C ARG A 263 -12.28 -0.31 22.71
N ALA A 264 -12.73 -1.53 22.37
CA ALA A 264 -11.86 -2.56 21.82
C ALA A 264 -11.24 -2.12 20.48
N ALA A 265 -12.04 -1.53 19.58
CA ALA A 265 -11.59 -1.00 18.30
C ALA A 265 -10.58 0.14 18.46
N ILE A 266 -10.80 1.06 19.42
CA ILE A 266 -9.88 2.13 19.74
C ILE A 266 -8.55 1.57 20.27
N ASN A 267 -8.60 0.61 21.18
CA ASN A 267 -7.39 0.02 21.75
C ASN A 267 -6.55 -0.72 20.70
N ASP A 268 -7.18 -1.47 19.82
CA ASP A 268 -6.52 -2.14 18.71
C ASP A 268 -5.89 -1.14 17.72
N SER A 269 -6.64 -0.10 17.34
CA SER A 269 -6.14 0.97 16.47
C SER A 269 -4.96 1.71 17.10
N VAL A 270 -5.03 2.01 18.40
CA VAL A 270 -3.92 2.64 19.14
C VAL A 270 -2.69 1.74 19.21
N ALA A 271 -2.89 0.44 19.41
CA ALA A 271 -1.78 -0.53 19.43
C ALA A 271 -1.06 -0.63 18.08
N ARG A 272 -1.77 -0.38 16.98
CA ARG A 272 -1.20 -0.30 15.60
C ARG A 272 -0.73 1.11 15.22
N GLU A 273 -0.78 2.08 16.12
CA GLU A 273 -0.50 3.50 15.85
C GLU A 273 -1.45 4.15 14.80
N GLU A 274 -2.62 3.57 14.55
CA GLU A 274 -3.66 4.05 13.63
C GLU A 274 -4.60 5.06 14.33
N PHE A 275 -4.05 6.19 14.78
CA PHE A 275 -4.79 7.15 15.60
C PHE A 275 -5.97 7.83 14.88
N ILE A 276 -5.93 7.93 13.57
CA ILE A 276 -7.06 8.44 12.78
C ILE A 276 -8.25 7.49 12.91
N GLN A 277 -8.01 6.20 12.78
CA GLN A 277 -9.02 5.15 12.93
C GLN A 277 -9.56 5.13 14.38
N ALA A 278 -8.68 5.24 15.37
CA ALA A 278 -9.10 5.33 16.77
C ALA A 278 -10.05 6.51 17.01
N ARG A 279 -9.73 7.71 16.46
CA ARG A 279 -10.61 8.88 16.56
C ARG A 279 -11.91 8.71 15.76
N PHE A 280 -11.88 8.04 14.63
CA PHE A 280 -13.08 7.72 13.85
C PHE A 280 -14.08 6.92 14.69
N PHE A 281 -13.64 5.82 15.33
CA PHE A 281 -14.51 5.03 16.20
C PHE A 281 -15.02 5.85 17.39
N LEU A 282 -14.16 6.67 17.98
CA LEU A 282 -14.55 7.54 19.09
C LEU A 282 -15.63 8.56 18.67
N ASN A 283 -15.47 9.21 17.53
CA ASN A 283 -16.42 10.17 16.99
C ASN A 283 -17.75 9.51 16.60
N ARG A 284 -17.70 8.29 16.06
CA ARG A 284 -18.90 7.49 15.78
C ARG A 284 -19.69 7.24 17.05
N LEU A 285 -19.04 6.79 18.13
CA LEU A 285 -19.70 6.59 19.43
C LEU A 285 -20.26 7.90 19.99
N LYS A 286 -19.46 8.98 19.92
CA LYS A 286 -19.89 10.32 20.37
C LYS A 286 -21.12 10.83 19.63
N GLY A 287 -21.23 10.54 18.33
CA GLY A 287 -22.42 10.91 17.53
C GLY A 287 -23.68 10.18 17.95
N MET A 288 -23.56 8.93 18.42
CA MET A 288 -24.68 8.10 18.83
C MET A 288 -25.01 8.26 20.32
N TYR A 289 -24.01 8.25 21.17
CA TYR A 289 -24.11 8.27 22.65
C TYR A 289 -23.17 9.32 23.25
N PRO A 290 -23.47 10.62 23.11
CA PRO A 290 -22.54 11.71 23.48
C PRO A 290 -22.25 11.78 24.98
N ARG A 291 -23.07 11.16 25.83
CA ARG A 291 -22.91 11.13 27.28
C ARG A 291 -22.27 9.85 27.82
N ASN A 292 -21.92 8.92 26.93
CA ASN A 292 -21.28 7.67 27.33
C ASN A 292 -19.88 7.94 27.91
N SER A 293 -19.54 7.29 29.03
CA SER A 293 -18.27 7.49 29.72
C SER A 293 -17.07 7.12 28.86
N VAL A 294 -17.19 6.12 27.96
CA VAL A 294 -16.12 5.71 27.04
C VAL A 294 -15.67 6.88 26.16
N VAL A 295 -16.60 7.75 25.76
CA VAL A 295 -16.25 8.93 24.93
C VAL A 295 -15.32 9.87 25.69
N THR A 296 -15.63 10.14 26.94
CA THR A 296 -14.82 11.05 27.78
C THR A 296 -13.52 10.42 28.22
N ASP A 297 -13.53 9.15 28.60
CA ASP A 297 -12.39 8.41 29.11
C ASP A 297 -11.34 8.21 28.02
N GLU A 298 -11.74 7.75 26.83
CA GLU A 298 -10.82 7.51 25.72
C GLU A 298 -10.30 8.83 25.12
N ALA A 299 -11.16 9.85 24.97
CA ALA A 299 -10.70 11.18 24.57
C ALA A 299 -9.68 11.73 25.57
N GLY A 300 -9.97 11.63 26.87
CA GLY A 300 -9.08 12.07 27.94
C GLY A 300 -7.73 11.32 27.92
N ARG A 301 -7.74 10.02 27.68
CA ARG A 301 -6.54 9.19 27.55
C ARG A 301 -5.68 9.62 26.37
N LEU A 302 -6.27 9.79 25.18
CA LEU A 302 -5.56 10.23 23.98
C LEU A 302 -5.01 11.66 24.12
N ILE A 303 -5.78 12.59 24.70
CA ILE A 303 -5.33 13.97 24.99
C ILE A 303 -4.17 13.97 25.99
N ALA A 304 -4.25 13.18 27.07
CA ALA A 304 -3.18 13.07 28.05
C ALA A 304 -1.89 12.51 27.43
N GLN A 305 -2.01 11.50 26.58
CA GLN A 305 -0.86 10.94 25.84
C GLN A 305 -0.26 11.98 24.89
N ALA A 306 -1.07 12.72 24.13
CA ALA A 306 -0.61 13.77 23.25
C ALA A 306 0.06 14.93 24.04
N THR A 307 -0.51 15.31 25.20
CA THR A 307 0.06 16.35 26.07
C THR A 307 1.41 15.94 26.64
N LYS A 308 1.56 14.68 27.05
CA LYS A 308 2.83 14.14 27.52
C LYS A 308 3.89 14.22 26.42
N LEU A 309 3.58 13.69 25.22
CA LEU A 309 4.50 13.75 24.08
C LEU A 309 4.82 15.18 23.65
N MET A 310 3.88 16.12 23.78
CA MET A 310 4.15 17.54 23.55
C MET A 310 5.21 18.07 24.52
N GLY A 311 5.11 17.72 25.81
CA GLY A 311 6.10 18.10 26.83
C GLY A 311 7.47 17.50 26.56
N ASP A 312 7.50 16.20 26.24
CA ASP A 312 8.74 15.48 25.90
C ASP A 312 9.40 16.06 24.64
N GLY A 313 8.62 16.35 23.60
CA GLY A 313 9.10 16.98 22.37
C GLY A 313 9.66 18.39 22.59
N LEU A 314 9.02 19.21 23.42
CA LEU A 314 9.55 20.53 23.80
C LEU A 314 10.86 20.43 24.58
N SER A 315 10.97 19.43 25.45
CA SER A 315 12.19 19.18 26.24
C SER A 315 13.34 18.75 25.33
N GLN A 316 13.10 17.79 24.42
CA GLN A 316 14.09 17.36 23.43
C GLN A 316 14.55 18.52 22.55
N TYR A 317 13.59 19.36 22.15
CA TYR A 317 13.86 20.52 21.34
C TYR A 317 14.78 21.53 22.05
N SER A 318 14.47 21.87 23.32
CA SER A 318 15.29 22.79 24.12
C SER A 318 16.64 22.17 24.54
N GLY A 319 16.72 20.85 24.58
CA GLY A 319 17.94 20.08 24.86
C GLY A 319 18.90 19.94 23.66
N GLY A 320 18.62 20.59 22.52
CA GLY A 320 19.47 20.55 21.33
C GLY A 320 19.26 19.34 20.43
N HIS A 321 18.14 18.64 20.58
CA HIS A 321 17.74 17.49 19.75
C HIS A 321 16.47 17.80 18.93
N PRO A 322 16.53 18.75 17.95
CA PRO A 322 15.35 19.21 17.22
C PRO A 322 14.70 18.12 16.37
N GLU A 323 15.49 17.18 15.85
CA GLU A 323 14.99 16.00 15.10
C GLU A 323 14.06 15.16 15.99
N GLN A 324 14.55 14.75 17.17
CA GLN A 324 13.76 13.94 18.11
C GLN A 324 12.52 14.69 18.57
N GLY A 325 12.68 15.99 18.85
CA GLY A 325 11.59 16.88 19.22
C GLY A 325 10.51 16.93 18.14
N TYR A 326 10.90 17.07 16.88
CA TYR A 326 9.97 17.07 15.76
C TYR A 326 9.23 15.74 15.63
N VAL A 327 9.93 14.61 15.69
CA VAL A 327 9.34 13.26 15.60
C VAL A 327 8.33 13.05 16.74
N THR A 328 8.71 13.41 17.96
CA THR A 328 7.85 13.28 19.14
C THR A 328 6.60 14.17 19.04
N MET A 329 6.75 15.41 18.56
CA MET A 329 5.64 16.33 18.31
C MET A 329 4.72 15.84 17.19
N THR A 330 5.28 15.24 16.13
CA THR A 330 4.49 14.63 15.05
C THR A 330 3.64 13.47 15.57
N LYS A 331 4.17 12.63 16.46
CA LYS A 331 3.39 11.59 17.14
C LYS A 331 2.27 12.19 17.98
N ALA A 332 2.54 13.24 18.75
CA ALA A 332 1.54 13.92 19.56
C ALA A 332 0.36 14.45 18.70
N ILE A 333 0.68 15.10 17.56
CA ILE A 333 -0.35 15.67 16.68
C ILE A 333 -1.15 14.59 15.96
N ARG A 334 -0.54 13.45 15.65
CA ARG A 334 -1.25 12.29 15.10
C ARG A 334 -2.24 11.70 16.10
N ILE A 335 -1.89 11.67 17.39
CA ILE A 335 -2.75 11.15 18.45
C ILE A 335 -3.97 12.06 18.63
N TRP A 336 -3.73 13.36 18.94
CA TRP A 336 -4.81 14.33 19.17
C TRP A 336 -4.43 15.74 18.74
N PRO A 337 -4.78 16.17 17.50
CA PRO A 337 -4.38 17.46 16.94
C PRO A 337 -4.87 18.68 17.75
N ASP A 338 -6.07 18.57 18.38
CA ASP A 338 -6.70 19.67 19.12
C ASP A 338 -6.24 19.76 20.59
N THR A 339 -5.14 19.10 20.94
CA THR A 339 -4.55 19.24 22.27
C THR A 339 -4.16 20.70 22.52
N PRO A 340 -4.56 21.33 23.65
CA PRO A 340 -4.25 22.72 23.94
C PRO A 340 -2.76 23.01 23.87
N GLY A 341 -2.37 24.01 23.09
CA GLY A 341 -0.98 24.43 22.91
C GLY A 341 -0.16 23.59 21.93
N LEU A 342 -0.62 22.42 21.51
CA LEU A 342 0.12 21.51 20.65
C LEU A 342 0.38 22.11 19.26
N SER A 343 -0.63 22.74 18.65
CA SER A 343 -0.46 23.39 17.33
C SER A 343 0.63 24.44 17.32
N SER A 344 0.74 25.26 18.38
CA SER A 344 1.78 26.29 18.49
C SER A 344 3.15 25.70 18.79
N ALA A 345 3.21 24.65 19.60
CA ALA A 345 4.43 23.90 19.89
C ALA A 345 4.95 23.19 18.63
N PHE A 346 4.06 22.51 17.90
CA PHE A 346 4.39 21.81 16.64
C PHE A 346 4.87 22.77 15.56
N ARG A 347 4.23 23.95 15.41
CA ARG A 347 4.71 24.98 14.47
C ARG A 347 6.16 25.38 14.77
N ARG A 348 6.48 25.62 16.04
CA ARG A 348 7.85 25.98 16.43
C ARG A 348 8.84 24.85 16.16
N ALA A 349 8.46 23.61 16.46
CA ALA A 349 9.30 22.44 16.19
C ALA A 349 9.48 22.22 14.68
N SER A 350 8.39 22.26 13.91
CA SER A 350 8.40 21.98 12.46
C SER A 350 9.04 23.10 11.63
N THR A 351 9.13 24.33 12.14
CA THR A 351 9.90 25.37 11.45
C THR A 351 11.40 25.19 11.59
N ARG A 352 11.88 24.55 12.62
CA ARG A 352 13.32 24.37 12.88
C ARG A 352 13.88 23.03 12.43
N TYR A 353 13.06 22.00 12.24
CA TYR A 353 13.47 20.72 11.67
C TYR A 353 12.35 20.20 10.80
N GLN A 354 12.55 20.24 9.47
CA GLN A 354 11.53 19.88 8.51
C GLN A 354 11.87 18.53 7.87
N ILE A 355 10.92 17.60 7.93
CA ILE A 355 11.03 16.27 7.34
C ILE A 355 10.09 16.20 6.13
N LEU A 356 10.66 16.00 4.94
CA LEU A 356 9.92 15.73 3.71
C LEU A 356 9.74 14.22 3.56
N ARG A 357 8.51 13.74 3.53
CA ARG A 357 8.18 12.34 3.28
C ARG A 357 7.84 12.16 1.81
N ALA A 358 8.67 11.42 1.09
CA ALA A 358 8.51 11.16 -0.33
C ALA A 358 8.07 9.71 -0.57
N GLY A 359 6.98 9.53 -1.30
CA GLY A 359 6.55 8.21 -1.78
C GLY A 359 7.23 7.86 -3.09
N VAL A 360 7.98 6.78 -3.13
CA VAL A 360 8.72 6.33 -4.31
C VAL A 360 8.32 4.92 -4.71
N PHE A 361 8.24 4.65 -6.02
CA PHE A 361 7.84 3.33 -6.55
C PHE A 361 9.01 2.36 -6.74
N GLY A 362 10.23 2.80 -6.55
CA GLY A 362 11.44 1.99 -6.60
C GLY A 362 12.53 2.57 -5.72
N ILE A 363 13.33 1.73 -5.11
CA ILE A 363 14.50 2.11 -4.32
C ILE A 363 15.75 1.61 -5.04
N SER A 364 16.79 2.46 -5.10
CA SER A 364 18.09 2.07 -5.63
C SER A 364 18.69 0.95 -4.79
N THR A 365 19.20 -0.08 -5.47
CA THR A 365 19.90 -1.19 -4.81
C THR A 365 21.39 -1.13 -5.20
N GLU A 366 22.28 -1.28 -4.22
CA GLU A 366 23.73 -1.38 -4.47
C GLU A 366 24.12 -2.60 -5.32
N LYS A 367 23.20 -3.54 -5.50
CA LYS A 367 23.39 -4.81 -6.22
C LYS A 367 22.77 -4.80 -7.62
N SER A 368 22.48 -3.62 -8.18
CA SER A 368 21.96 -3.55 -9.55
C SER A 368 22.98 -4.11 -10.54
N VAL A 369 22.47 -4.96 -11.45
CA VAL A 369 23.27 -5.53 -12.56
C VAL A 369 23.00 -4.82 -13.89
N LEU A 370 22.25 -3.72 -13.86
CA LEU A 370 21.99 -2.92 -15.05
C LEU A 370 23.30 -2.30 -15.56
N PRO A 371 23.53 -2.28 -16.88
CA PRO A 371 24.75 -1.68 -17.46
C PRO A 371 24.74 -0.15 -17.44
N TYR A 372 23.77 0.47 -16.81
CA TYR A 372 23.58 1.92 -16.69
C TYR A 372 22.97 2.27 -15.35
N PRO A 373 23.14 3.49 -14.85
CA PRO A 373 22.45 3.96 -13.65
C PRO A 373 20.93 4.04 -13.90
N SER A 374 20.13 3.35 -13.08
CA SER A 374 18.68 3.44 -13.13
C SER A 374 18.19 4.85 -12.74
N LEU A 375 16.90 5.14 -12.96
CA LEU A 375 16.33 6.43 -12.54
C LEU A 375 16.33 6.55 -11.01
N GLU A 376 16.18 5.44 -10.30
CA GLU A 376 16.29 5.37 -8.84
C GLU A 376 17.71 5.71 -8.37
N THR A 377 18.72 5.14 -9.00
CA THR A 377 20.12 5.46 -8.71
C THR A 377 20.41 6.94 -8.97
N ARG A 378 19.95 7.48 -10.10
CA ARG A 378 20.10 8.91 -10.41
C ARG A 378 19.39 9.80 -9.41
N ARG A 379 18.23 9.39 -8.89
CA ARG A 379 17.52 10.13 -7.83
C ARG A 379 18.33 10.20 -6.54
N VAL A 380 18.95 9.09 -6.15
CA VAL A 380 19.83 9.03 -4.97
C VAL A 380 21.10 9.85 -5.22
N ASP A 381 21.69 9.75 -6.39
CA ASP A 381 22.85 10.57 -6.78
C ASP A 381 22.51 12.06 -6.74
N ASP A 382 21.33 12.47 -7.23
CA ASP A 382 20.86 13.85 -7.18
C ASP A 382 20.72 14.39 -5.74
N LEU A 383 20.46 13.54 -4.77
CA LEU A 383 20.43 13.89 -3.34
C LEU A 383 21.82 13.88 -2.70
N THR A 384 22.62 12.86 -2.99
CA THR A 384 23.83 12.55 -2.21
C THR A 384 25.11 13.04 -2.86
N ARG A 385 25.07 13.44 -4.13
CA ARG A 385 26.21 13.95 -4.87
C ARG A 385 25.88 15.30 -5.49
N GLU A 386 26.83 16.20 -5.49
CA GLU A 386 26.68 17.47 -6.18
C GLU A 386 27.49 17.46 -7.47
N PRO A 387 26.87 17.51 -8.65
CA PRO A 387 27.58 17.67 -9.90
C PRO A 387 28.18 19.08 -10.02
N PHE A 388 29.23 19.22 -10.80
CA PHE A 388 29.84 20.52 -11.03
C PHE A 388 28.88 21.50 -11.69
N PHE A 389 28.05 21.02 -12.63
CA PHE A 389 26.89 21.72 -13.17
C PHE A 389 25.67 20.84 -13.05
N ARG A 390 24.54 21.44 -12.71
CA ARG A 390 23.24 20.76 -12.60
C ARG A 390 22.18 21.40 -13.49
N PRO A 391 21.18 20.63 -13.98
CA PRO A 391 20.05 21.19 -14.71
C PRO A 391 19.29 22.18 -13.83
N HIS A 392 19.06 23.40 -14.35
CA HIS A 392 18.43 24.48 -13.59
C HIS A 392 17.06 24.88 -14.14
N SER A 393 16.94 25.09 -15.45
CA SER A 393 15.68 25.47 -16.08
C SER A 393 15.61 24.96 -17.51
N PHE A 394 14.39 24.89 -18.06
CA PHE A 394 14.18 24.55 -19.47
C PHE A 394 13.61 25.74 -20.22
N GLN A 395 14.37 26.27 -21.16
CA GLN A 395 14.02 27.45 -21.95
C GLN A 395 14.48 27.28 -23.39
N ASN A 396 13.70 27.78 -24.33
CA ASN A 396 14.05 27.76 -25.77
C ASN A 396 14.45 26.35 -26.28
N GLN A 397 13.76 25.29 -25.84
CA GLN A 397 14.01 23.90 -26.21
C GLN A 397 15.36 23.33 -25.75
N ALA A 398 16.02 23.99 -24.82
CA ALA A 398 17.25 23.56 -24.20
C ALA A 398 17.20 23.64 -22.68
N VAL A 399 17.95 22.79 -22.01
CA VAL A 399 18.14 22.84 -20.56
C VAL A 399 19.28 23.81 -20.28
N LEU A 400 19.06 24.74 -19.37
CA LEU A 400 20.10 25.61 -18.82
C LEU A 400 20.64 24.95 -17.55
N PHE A 401 21.94 25.13 -17.32
CA PHE A 401 22.64 24.56 -16.19
C PHE A 401 23.10 25.67 -15.23
N ASP A 402 23.25 25.33 -13.97
CA ASP A 402 23.75 26.16 -12.89
C ASP A 402 24.81 25.40 -12.09
N SER A 403 25.67 26.12 -11.38
CA SER A 403 26.66 25.50 -10.50
C SER A 403 26.49 25.93 -9.05
N ALA A 404 26.57 24.98 -8.13
CA ALA A 404 26.59 25.27 -6.71
C ALA A 404 27.89 25.95 -6.27
N TYR A 405 28.99 25.77 -7.02
CA TYR A 405 30.32 26.20 -6.66
C TYR A 405 30.73 27.54 -7.28
N LEU A 406 30.14 27.87 -8.44
CA LEU A 406 30.54 29.03 -9.24
C LEU A 406 29.58 30.18 -9.07
N GLU A 407 30.12 31.39 -8.89
CA GLU A 407 29.38 32.64 -9.02
C GLU A 407 29.22 32.97 -10.51
N ASP A 408 30.25 32.71 -11.31
CA ASP A 408 30.22 32.99 -12.73
C ASP A 408 31.10 31.99 -13.52
N TRP A 409 30.75 31.84 -14.79
CA TRP A 409 31.41 30.97 -15.77
C TRP A 409 31.50 31.74 -17.08
N VAL A 410 32.65 32.40 -17.31
CA VAL A 410 32.82 33.37 -18.39
C VAL A 410 33.73 32.80 -19.49
N PRO A 411 33.18 32.62 -20.72
CA PRO A 411 34.04 32.29 -21.85
C PRO A 411 34.95 33.47 -22.23
N THR A 412 36.20 33.20 -22.37
CA THR A 412 37.23 34.13 -22.85
C THR A 412 37.92 33.55 -24.10
N ASP A 413 38.73 34.31 -24.77
CA ASP A 413 39.42 33.89 -26.02
C ASP A 413 38.48 33.15 -27.01
N LEU A 414 37.34 33.76 -27.34
CA LEU A 414 36.37 33.20 -28.27
C LEU A 414 35.85 31.80 -27.83
N GLY A 415 35.81 31.54 -26.54
CA GLY A 415 35.35 30.26 -25.95
C GLY A 415 36.46 29.19 -25.86
N ARG A 416 37.70 29.53 -26.19
CA ARG A 416 38.84 28.61 -26.00
C ARG A 416 39.34 28.57 -24.57
N GLU A 417 38.98 29.54 -23.80
CA GLU A 417 39.26 29.60 -22.37
C GLU A 417 37.97 29.89 -21.61
N TYR A 418 37.86 29.35 -20.41
CA TYR A 418 36.81 29.68 -19.47
C TYR A 418 37.41 30.17 -18.17
N LEU A 419 36.95 31.32 -17.72
CA LEU A 419 37.26 31.85 -16.41
C LEU A 419 36.13 31.44 -15.45
N LEU A 420 36.44 30.59 -14.47
CA LEU A 420 35.56 30.21 -13.38
C LEU A 420 35.80 31.15 -12.21
N VAL A 421 34.73 31.70 -11.67
CA VAL A 421 34.75 32.54 -10.48
C VAL A 421 34.02 31.79 -9.37
N LEU A 422 34.74 31.41 -8.32
CA LEU A 422 34.19 30.64 -7.20
C LEU A 422 33.36 31.54 -6.28
N LYS A 423 32.31 30.99 -5.73
CA LYS A 423 31.52 31.65 -4.67
C LYS A 423 32.35 31.78 -3.40
N THR A 424 32.37 32.97 -2.81
CA THR A 424 33.22 33.27 -1.65
C THR A 424 32.47 33.25 -0.31
N ASP A 425 31.19 33.54 -0.33
CA ASP A 425 30.42 33.84 0.86
C ASP A 425 29.52 32.68 1.34
N ARG A 426 29.29 31.70 0.47
CA ARG A 426 28.45 30.53 0.82
C ARG A 426 28.95 29.30 0.09
N GLN A 427 29.75 28.52 0.76
CA GLN A 427 29.97 27.13 0.37
C GLN A 427 28.67 26.37 0.73
N PRO A 428 28.01 25.76 -0.24
CA PRO A 428 26.73 25.11 0.02
C PRO A 428 26.81 23.92 0.98
N TYR A 429 28.00 23.33 1.11
CA TYR A 429 28.19 22.06 1.86
C TYR A 429 29.47 22.12 2.68
N GLU A 430 29.45 22.88 3.78
CA GLU A 430 30.53 23.03 4.62
C GLU A 430 31.10 21.81 5.27
N THR A 431 32.39 21.76 5.57
CA THR A 431 32.66 21.63 6.99
C THR A 431 33.93 22.31 7.49
N TYR A 432 34.96 22.51 6.76
CA TYR A 432 36.21 23.05 7.38
C TYR A 432 37.13 23.88 6.49
N SER A 433 36.90 23.98 5.21
CA SER A 433 37.64 24.87 4.33
C SER A 433 36.79 25.43 3.20
N THR A 434 37.02 26.65 2.84
CA THR A 434 36.47 27.26 1.64
C THR A 434 37.15 26.58 0.44
N LEU A 435 36.36 26.05 -0.49
CA LEU A 435 36.87 25.54 -1.76
C LEU A 435 37.57 26.70 -2.50
N ASP A 436 38.89 26.65 -2.63
CA ASP A 436 39.62 27.61 -3.41
C ASP A 436 39.94 27.10 -4.83
N ALA A 437 40.38 27.96 -5.70
CA ALA A 437 40.69 27.62 -7.08
C ALA A 437 41.84 26.59 -7.20
N GLN A 438 42.77 26.58 -6.23
CA GLN A 438 43.85 25.62 -6.22
C GLN A 438 43.39 24.22 -5.85
N GLU A 439 42.49 24.17 -4.90
CA GLU A 439 41.84 22.92 -4.47
C GLU A 439 40.95 22.35 -5.58
N LEU A 440 40.14 23.20 -6.22
CA LEU A 440 39.33 22.79 -7.36
C LEU A 440 40.19 22.28 -8.50
N SER A 441 41.26 22.98 -8.84
CA SER A 441 42.26 22.53 -9.86
C SER A 441 42.83 21.16 -9.51
N ARG A 442 43.16 20.95 -8.24
CA ARG A 442 43.70 19.67 -7.74
C ARG A 442 42.66 18.52 -7.84
N ALA A 443 41.42 18.81 -7.54
CA ALA A 443 40.31 17.84 -7.67
C ALA A 443 40.04 17.45 -9.12
N MET A 444 40.16 18.39 -10.03
CA MET A 444 39.92 18.15 -11.46
C MET A 444 41.07 17.40 -12.16
N ARG A 445 42.30 17.58 -11.72
CA ARG A 445 43.49 16.98 -12.38
C ARG A 445 43.40 15.49 -12.66
N PRO A 446 42.97 14.62 -11.69
CA PRO A 446 42.91 13.18 -11.94
C PRO A 446 42.00 12.78 -13.11
N LEU A 447 41.03 13.64 -13.48
CA LEU A 447 40.15 13.39 -14.60
C LEU A 447 40.88 13.47 -15.96
N PHE A 448 42.00 14.17 -16.02
CA PHE A 448 42.74 14.45 -17.27
C PHE A 448 44.09 13.74 -17.32
N GLU A 449 44.59 13.25 -16.20
CA GLU A 449 45.91 12.58 -16.15
C GLU A 449 45.72 11.09 -16.48
N LYS A 450 46.25 10.68 -17.64
CA LYS A 450 46.16 9.30 -18.10
C LYS A 450 46.82 8.35 -17.07
N GLY A 451 46.00 7.38 -16.59
CA GLY A 451 46.45 6.44 -15.57
C GLY A 451 46.12 6.83 -14.15
N ALA A 452 45.52 8.00 -13.90
CA ALA A 452 44.96 8.37 -12.60
C ALA A 452 43.63 7.64 -12.33
N SER A 453 43.36 7.37 -11.07
CA SER A 453 42.04 6.87 -10.66
C SER A 453 40.98 7.96 -10.91
N GLY A 454 40.07 7.70 -11.83
CA GLY A 454 39.05 8.68 -12.25
C GLY A 454 39.32 9.35 -13.58
N TYR A 455 40.40 8.96 -14.32
CA TYR A 455 40.68 9.44 -15.69
C TYR A 455 39.46 9.27 -16.57
N ASN A 456 39.08 10.35 -17.24
CA ASN A 456 37.96 10.37 -18.19
C ASN A 456 38.48 10.84 -19.55
N GLU A 457 38.64 9.90 -20.50
CA GLU A 457 39.20 10.16 -21.81
C GLU A 457 38.38 11.23 -22.57
N ARG A 458 37.07 11.20 -22.47
CA ARG A 458 36.20 12.16 -23.13
C ARG A 458 36.42 13.58 -22.61
N LEU A 459 36.40 13.77 -21.29
CA LEU A 459 36.71 15.10 -20.69
C LEU A 459 38.10 15.56 -21.00
N SER A 460 39.08 14.65 -20.92
CA SER A 460 40.47 14.96 -21.24
C SER A 460 40.69 15.43 -22.69
N SER A 461 39.81 14.99 -23.62
CA SER A 461 39.88 15.42 -25.02
C SER A 461 39.50 16.89 -25.24
N PHE A 462 38.72 17.46 -24.29
CA PHE A 462 38.33 18.88 -24.37
C PHE A 462 39.25 19.80 -23.63
N ILE A 463 39.98 19.34 -22.62
CA ILE A 463 40.79 20.19 -21.74
C ILE A 463 42.28 20.12 -22.12
N ARG A 464 42.88 21.30 -22.28
CA ARG A 464 44.31 21.40 -22.50
C ARG A 464 45.09 21.67 -21.21
N HIS A 465 44.58 22.59 -20.39
CA HIS A 465 45.26 23.04 -19.18
C HIS A 465 44.26 23.65 -18.19
N ILE A 466 44.54 23.48 -16.90
CA ILE A 466 43.81 24.08 -15.80
C ILE A 466 44.81 24.84 -14.94
N GLU A 467 44.57 26.16 -14.76
CA GLU A 467 45.46 27.06 -14.04
C GLU A 467 44.69 27.88 -13.00
N PRO A 468 44.98 27.72 -11.70
CA PRO A 468 44.47 28.63 -10.68
C PRO A 468 45.19 29.99 -10.83
N LEU A 469 44.42 31.08 -11.02
CA LEU A 469 44.91 32.41 -11.14
C LEU A 469 45.11 33.11 -9.79
N ASP A 470 44.18 32.88 -8.89
CA ASP A 470 44.18 33.28 -7.48
C ASP A 470 43.30 32.35 -6.66
N SER A 471 42.96 32.71 -5.41
CA SER A 471 42.14 31.86 -4.55
C SER A 471 40.71 31.63 -5.04
N GLN A 472 40.21 32.55 -5.90
CA GLN A 472 38.80 32.54 -6.33
C GLN A 472 38.64 32.29 -7.81
N ARG A 473 39.67 32.42 -8.62
CA ARG A 473 39.57 32.32 -10.08
C ARG A 473 40.41 31.19 -10.63
N LEU A 474 39.78 30.39 -11.44
CA LEU A 474 40.40 29.27 -12.15
C LEU A 474 40.22 29.47 -13.65
N ARG A 475 41.28 29.30 -14.42
CA ARG A 475 41.24 29.33 -15.90
C ARG A 475 41.28 27.88 -16.40
N ILE A 476 40.35 27.53 -17.28
CA ILE A 476 40.41 26.29 -18.06
C ILE A 476 40.66 26.63 -19.51
N SER A 477 41.78 26.16 -20.04
CA SER A 477 42.08 26.29 -21.48
C SER A 477 41.62 25.00 -22.17
N LEU A 478 40.87 25.16 -23.27
CA LEU A 478 40.30 24.07 -24.01
C LEU A 478 41.15 23.67 -25.21
N ALA A 479 41.27 22.37 -25.47
CA ALA A 479 41.77 21.77 -26.69
C ALA A 479 40.74 21.76 -27.81
N ALA A 480 39.48 21.57 -27.45
CA ALA A 480 38.34 21.68 -28.32
C ALA A 480 37.16 22.29 -27.51
N ILE A 481 36.38 23.13 -28.17
CA ILE A 481 35.20 23.78 -27.52
C ILE A 481 34.01 22.81 -27.60
N PRO A 482 33.49 22.29 -26.49
CA PRO A 482 32.28 21.50 -26.53
C PRO A 482 31.04 22.38 -26.80
N VAL A 483 30.06 21.85 -27.51
CA VAL A 483 28.84 22.56 -27.90
C VAL A 483 27.99 23.01 -26.72
N ALA A 484 28.03 22.25 -25.65
CA ALA A 484 27.34 22.55 -24.37
C ALA A 484 28.31 22.21 -23.24
N PRO A 485 29.26 23.10 -22.91
CA PRO A 485 30.31 22.82 -21.93
C PRO A 485 29.74 22.48 -20.56
N GLU A 486 28.67 23.15 -20.10
CA GLU A 486 28.05 22.90 -18.82
C GLU A 486 27.49 21.47 -18.73
N SER A 487 26.88 20.98 -19.80
CA SER A 487 26.39 19.61 -19.86
C SER A 487 27.50 18.58 -19.87
N VAL A 488 28.60 18.84 -20.58
CA VAL A 488 29.78 17.96 -20.55
C VAL A 488 30.38 17.89 -19.16
N PHE A 489 30.50 19.04 -18.49
CA PHE A 489 31.02 19.11 -17.13
C PHE A 489 30.01 18.68 -16.05
N ALA A 490 28.70 18.59 -16.36
CA ALA A 490 27.73 18.04 -15.48
C ALA A 490 27.95 16.54 -15.18
N SER A 491 28.63 15.82 -16.06
CA SER A 491 29.04 14.43 -15.80
C SER A 491 30.13 14.32 -14.74
N PHE A 492 30.83 15.44 -14.46
CA PHE A 492 31.80 15.51 -13.40
C PHE A 492 31.12 15.66 -12.05
N LEU A 493 31.10 14.57 -11.29
CA LEU A 493 30.68 14.59 -9.90
C LEU A 493 31.88 14.97 -9.05
N MET A 494 31.73 16.03 -8.25
CA MET A 494 32.74 16.38 -7.25
C MET A 494 32.91 15.17 -6.32
N ALA A 495 34.02 14.48 -6.45
CA ALA A 495 34.39 13.41 -5.54
C ALA A 495 34.51 13.98 -4.13
N ALA A 496 34.19 13.15 -3.13
CA ALA A 496 34.40 13.52 -1.74
C ALA A 496 35.84 14.02 -1.60
N TRP A 497 35.98 15.29 -1.21
CA TRP A 497 37.27 15.95 -1.07
C TRP A 497 38.07 15.31 0.05
N ASN A 498 39.30 14.89 -0.19
CA ASN A 498 40.20 14.40 0.84
C ASN A 498 41.10 15.55 1.30
N GLU A 499 40.92 16.03 2.52
CA GLU A 499 41.94 16.86 3.15
C GLU A 499 43.17 15.99 3.48
N PRO A 500 44.39 16.55 3.34
CA PRO A 500 45.58 15.83 3.73
C PRO A 500 45.60 15.58 5.24
N GLU A 501 45.73 14.34 5.69
CA GLU A 501 46.18 14.07 7.04
C GLU A 501 47.63 14.55 7.17
N VAL A 502 47.83 15.48 8.08
CA VAL A 502 49.16 15.80 8.54
C VAL A 502 49.59 14.66 9.44
N GLU A 503 50.25 13.66 8.89
CA GLU A 503 51.07 12.79 9.71
C GLU A 503 52.13 13.63 10.41
N VAL A 504 51.91 13.91 11.67
CA VAL A 504 52.96 14.39 12.53
C VAL A 504 53.92 13.20 12.73
N ALA A 505 54.83 12.99 11.80
CA ALA A 505 55.89 12.08 11.99
C ALA A 505 56.62 12.50 13.28
N SER A 506 56.76 11.59 14.23
CA SER A 506 57.53 11.77 15.46
C SER A 506 58.91 12.30 15.04
N VAL A 507 59.19 13.53 15.44
CA VAL A 507 60.41 14.28 15.11
C VAL A 507 61.61 13.57 15.67
N SER A 508 62.42 12.98 14.83
CA SER A 508 63.83 12.86 15.07
C SER A 508 64.55 14.04 14.45
N ALA A 509 65.26 14.76 15.25
CA ALA A 509 65.81 16.09 14.95
C ALA A 509 66.94 16.07 13.90
N SER A 510 66.62 15.83 12.61
CA SER A 510 67.43 16.25 11.47
C SER A 510 66.71 15.95 10.19
N ASP A 511 66.34 17.03 9.47
CA ASP A 511 65.70 17.11 8.17
C ASP A 511 64.19 16.86 8.13
N GLU A 512 63.46 17.92 8.39
CA GLU A 512 61.99 18.01 8.16
C GLU A 512 61.63 17.98 6.66
N VAL A 513 61.29 16.84 6.16
CA VAL A 513 60.43 16.73 4.99
C VAL A 513 59.06 16.38 5.48
N VAL A 514 58.18 17.35 5.69
CA VAL A 514 56.78 17.15 5.94
C VAL A 514 56.15 16.51 4.69
N ARG A 515 55.95 15.22 4.71
CA ARG A 515 55.14 14.55 3.69
C ARG A 515 53.69 14.73 4.09
N LEU A 516 52.96 15.59 3.35
CA LEU A 516 51.51 15.71 3.44
C LEU A 516 50.90 14.47 2.78
N ASP A 517 50.32 13.63 3.59
CA ASP A 517 49.46 12.53 3.12
C ASP A 517 48.06 13.05 2.92
N TYR A 518 47.59 13.15 1.67
CA TYR A 518 46.28 13.66 1.30
C TYR A 518 45.17 12.62 1.36
N SER A 519 45.41 11.47 1.98
CA SER A 519 44.46 10.30 1.89
C SER A 519 43.30 10.27 2.89
N SER A 520 43.22 11.14 3.87
CA SER A 520 42.44 10.82 5.06
C SER A 520 41.33 11.74 5.53
N ARG A 521 41.26 13.00 5.09
CA ARG A 521 40.07 13.83 5.40
C ARG A 521 39.19 13.96 4.18
N LYS A 522 37.98 13.37 4.30
CA LYS A 522 36.93 13.51 3.28
C LYS A 522 36.10 14.75 3.55
N VAL A 523 36.23 15.77 2.71
CA VAL A 523 35.31 16.91 2.65
C VAL A 523 33.99 16.43 2.07
N ASN A 524 32.90 16.74 2.77
CA ASN A 524 31.59 16.31 2.37
C ASN A 524 30.99 17.31 1.37
N THR A 525 30.97 16.91 0.11
CA THR A 525 30.29 17.66 -0.98
C THR A 525 28.84 17.26 -1.17
N GLN A 526 28.30 16.43 -0.29
CA GLN A 526 26.92 15.92 -0.39
C GLN A 526 25.92 16.93 0.11
N ARG A 527 24.83 17.16 -0.63
CA ARG A 527 23.69 17.97 -0.16
C ARG A 527 22.99 17.28 1.01
N PHE A 528 22.73 16.02 0.86
CA PHE A 528 22.17 15.14 1.86
C PHE A 528 23.02 13.89 2.02
N LYS A 529 23.13 13.38 3.24
CA LYS A 529 23.79 12.12 3.56
C LYS A 529 22.75 11.03 3.78
N TYR A 530 23.00 9.87 3.21
CA TYR A 530 22.23 8.69 3.59
C TYR A 530 22.51 8.34 5.07
N ALA A 531 21.46 8.26 5.86
CA ALA A 531 21.52 8.02 7.31
C ALA A 531 20.96 6.65 7.73
N GLY A 532 20.83 5.73 6.76
CA GLY A 532 20.27 4.39 6.98
C GLY A 532 18.75 4.33 6.84
N ASP A 533 18.20 3.14 7.00
CA ASP A 533 16.76 2.89 6.93
C ASP A 533 16.12 3.01 8.32
N PHE A 534 14.98 3.67 8.36
CA PHE A 534 14.21 3.81 9.58
C PHE A 534 12.70 3.67 9.28
N GLY A 535 12.05 2.72 9.95
CA GLY A 535 10.60 2.52 9.77
C GLY A 535 10.19 2.13 8.33
N GLY A 536 11.09 1.49 7.57
CA GLY A 536 10.84 1.10 6.18
C GLY A 536 11.08 2.22 5.16
N ALA A 537 11.63 3.38 5.59
CA ALA A 537 11.99 4.49 4.72
C ALA A 537 13.49 4.72 4.71
N ALA A 538 14.06 4.99 3.53
CA ALA A 538 15.44 5.44 3.39
C ALA A 538 15.55 6.91 3.83
N ARG A 539 16.47 7.21 4.73
CA ARG A 539 16.65 8.54 5.30
C ARG A 539 17.84 9.25 4.71
N TYR A 540 17.64 10.51 4.35
CA TYR A 540 18.67 11.40 3.87
C TYR A 540 18.66 12.68 4.72
N ILE A 541 19.73 12.95 5.44
CA ILE A 541 19.87 14.10 6.34
C ILE A 541 20.73 15.15 5.67
N ARG A 542 20.32 16.39 5.73
CA ARG A 542 21.05 17.54 5.18
C ARG A 542 22.46 17.62 5.76
N SER A 543 23.45 17.77 4.90
CA SER A 543 24.85 17.73 5.31
C SER A 543 25.26 18.97 6.11
N LYS A 544 24.62 20.11 5.87
CA LYS A 544 24.85 21.36 6.59
C LYS A 544 23.71 21.66 7.54
N ALA A 545 24.00 21.82 8.81
CA ALA A 545 23.03 22.32 9.78
C ALA A 545 22.76 23.81 9.52
N GLU A 546 21.49 24.21 9.51
CA GLU A 546 21.12 25.62 9.48
C GLU A 546 21.58 26.29 10.80
N PRO A 547 22.17 27.50 10.74
CA PRO A 547 22.46 28.27 11.96
C PRO A 547 21.18 28.47 12.79
N ALA A 548 21.28 28.34 14.09
CA ALA A 548 20.12 28.44 14.99
C ALA A 548 19.35 29.76 14.87
N ASP A 549 19.95 30.80 14.34
CA ASP A 549 19.42 32.16 14.26
C ASP A 549 18.82 32.50 12.88
N THR A 550 18.81 31.60 11.92
CA THR A 550 18.19 31.89 10.60
C THR A 550 16.66 31.75 10.70
N LEU A 551 15.93 32.73 10.18
CA LEU A 551 14.47 32.73 10.13
C LEU A 551 13.90 31.78 9.05
N ASP A 552 14.73 31.41 8.06
CA ASP A 552 14.31 30.59 6.93
C ASP A 552 14.81 29.16 7.11
N PHE A 553 13.94 28.33 7.66
CA PHE A 553 14.20 26.89 7.78
C PHE A 553 13.68 26.17 6.56
N HIS A 554 14.53 25.28 6.03
CA HIS A 554 14.26 24.44 4.88
C HIS A 554 14.25 22.96 5.28
N VAL A 555 13.93 22.10 4.32
CA VAL A 555 13.95 20.64 4.52
C VAL A 555 15.29 20.21 5.10
N ALA A 556 15.26 19.64 6.30
CA ALA A 556 16.44 19.11 6.99
C ALA A 556 16.64 17.60 6.77
N GLU A 557 15.54 16.88 6.52
CA GLU A 557 15.54 15.43 6.32
C GLU A 557 14.57 15.05 5.20
N ILE A 558 14.96 14.10 4.36
CA ILE A 558 14.11 13.46 3.36
C ILE A 558 13.96 12.01 3.75
N GLN A 559 12.74 11.53 3.79
CA GLN A 559 12.40 10.12 4.03
C GLN A 559 11.74 9.57 2.76
N GLU A 560 12.45 8.70 2.03
CA GLU A 560 11.89 7.98 0.89
C GLU A 560 11.24 6.70 1.37
N GLN A 561 9.93 6.64 1.21
CA GLN A 561 9.13 5.46 1.53
C GLN A 561 8.77 4.71 0.26
N LEU A 562 9.13 3.42 0.20
CA LEU A 562 8.72 2.56 -0.89
C LEU A 562 7.20 2.36 -0.82
N VAL A 563 6.54 2.65 -1.92
CA VAL A 563 5.10 2.47 -2.09
C VAL A 563 4.85 1.36 -3.10
N THR A 564 4.05 0.38 -2.74
CA THR A 564 3.85 -0.84 -3.54
C THR A 564 2.88 -0.63 -4.69
N SER A 565 2.02 0.39 -4.60
CA SER A 565 1.05 0.71 -5.65
C SER A 565 0.72 2.21 -5.68
N PRO A 566 0.31 2.72 -6.86
CA PRO A 566 -0.16 4.09 -7.00
C PRO A 566 -1.38 4.44 -6.14
N LEU A 567 -2.26 3.46 -5.89
CA LEU A 567 -3.43 3.64 -5.04
C LEU A 567 -3.01 3.87 -3.57
N GLU A 568 -2.08 3.06 -3.08
CA GLU A 568 -1.48 3.23 -1.75
C GLU A 568 -0.84 4.62 -1.61
N ALA A 569 -0.06 5.06 -2.63
CA ALA A 569 0.52 6.41 -2.65
C ALA A 569 -0.54 7.50 -2.52
N THR A 570 -1.68 7.34 -3.23
CA THR A 570 -2.80 8.28 -3.18
C THR A 570 -3.40 8.34 -1.78
N ASP A 571 -3.65 7.19 -1.16
CA ASP A 571 -4.23 7.11 0.17
C ASP A 571 -3.28 7.70 1.22
N MET A 572 -1.99 7.41 1.13
CA MET A 572 -0.98 7.99 2.01
C MET A 572 -0.86 9.52 1.85
N MET A 573 -0.91 10.05 0.61
CA MET A 573 -0.95 11.50 0.36
C MET A 573 -2.21 12.15 0.96
N LYS A 574 -3.38 11.54 0.77
CA LYS A 574 -4.66 12.04 1.30
C LYS A 574 -4.70 12.02 2.84
N ARG A 575 -4.15 10.98 3.46
CA ARG A 575 -4.00 10.90 4.92
C ARG A 575 -2.94 11.84 5.49
N GLY A 576 -2.01 12.32 4.65
CA GLY A 576 -0.89 13.14 5.08
C GLY A 576 0.32 12.35 5.59
N ASP A 577 0.39 11.07 5.28
CA ASP A 577 1.55 10.23 5.56
C ASP A 577 2.71 10.53 4.61
N LEU A 578 2.41 11.02 3.41
CA LEU A 578 3.35 11.54 2.43
C LEU A 578 3.11 13.03 2.19
N ASP A 579 4.19 13.73 1.87
CA ASP A 579 4.21 15.14 1.51
C ASP A 579 4.45 15.35 0.00
N TYR A 580 5.05 14.34 -0.65
CA TYR A 580 5.54 14.44 -2.01
C TYR A 580 5.57 13.08 -2.72
N ILE A 581 5.20 13.06 -4.00
CA ILE A 581 5.42 11.93 -4.92
C ILE A 581 6.23 12.48 -6.11
N PRO A 582 7.48 12.08 -6.27
CA PRO A 582 8.35 12.61 -7.34
C PRO A 582 7.91 12.19 -8.74
N ASP A 583 7.31 11.02 -8.90
CA ASP A 583 7.05 10.40 -10.19
C ASP A 583 5.65 9.77 -10.23
N ALA A 584 4.63 10.63 -10.16
CA ALA A 584 3.24 10.18 -10.20
C ALA A 584 2.84 9.73 -11.60
N PRO A 585 2.28 8.53 -11.78
CA PRO A 585 1.79 8.08 -13.07
C PRO A 585 0.57 8.91 -13.53
N PRO A 586 0.38 9.08 -14.86
CA PRO A 586 -0.64 9.95 -15.42
C PRO A 586 -2.08 9.71 -14.95
N PHE A 587 -2.45 8.47 -14.68
CA PHE A 587 -3.81 8.16 -14.22
C PHE A 587 -4.13 8.69 -12.81
N LEU A 588 -3.11 8.94 -11.98
CA LEU A 588 -3.29 9.58 -10.67
C LEU A 588 -3.40 11.11 -10.77
N VAL A 589 -2.85 11.70 -11.83
CA VAL A 589 -2.75 13.16 -12.00
C VAL A 589 -4.11 13.85 -11.94
N GLU A 590 -5.11 13.29 -12.60
CA GLU A 590 -6.44 13.90 -12.61
C GLU A 590 -7.09 13.88 -11.22
N GLN A 591 -6.93 12.79 -10.47
CA GLN A 591 -7.45 12.67 -9.10
C GLN A 591 -6.87 13.74 -8.16
N PHE A 592 -5.56 14.01 -8.29
CA PHE A 592 -4.91 15.03 -7.47
C PHE A 592 -5.23 16.46 -7.93
N ARG A 593 -5.48 16.68 -9.22
CA ARG A 593 -5.87 18.00 -9.75
C ARG A 593 -7.26 18.42 -9.28
N GLU A 594 -8.18 17.48 -9.17
CA GLU A 594 -9.56 17.74 -8.73
C GLU A 594 -9.65 18.06 -7.23
N ASP A 595 -8.74 17.52 -6.41
CA ASP A 595 -8.77 17.67 -4.94
C ASP A 595 -8.17 18.99 -4.48
N GLY A 596 -7.88 19.98 -5.15
CA GLY A 596 -7.43 21.31 -4.66
C GLY A 596 -6.45 21.40 -3.47
N LYS A 597 -6.17 20.24 -2.82
CA LYS A 597 -5.24 20.09 -1.69
C LYS A 597 -3.81 19.74 -2.14
N PHE A 598 -3.62 19.56 -3.44
CA PHE A 598 -2.35 19.13 -4.01
C PHE A 598 -1.94 20.03 -5.17
N PHE A 599 -0.62 20.20 -5.34
CA PHE A 599 -0.05 20.80 -6.53
C PHE A 599 0.52 19.71 -7.41
N VAL A 600 0.11 19.70 -8.67
CA VAL A 600 0.61 18.76 -9.67
C VAL A 600 1.47 19.51 -10.66
N GLN A 601 2.75 19.21 -10.69
CA GLN A 601 3.73 19.85 -11.57
C GLN A 601 4.22 18.88 -12.63
N LYS A 602 4.16 19.32 -13.89
CA LYS A 602 4.68 18.53 -15.00
C LYS A 602 6.21 18.70 -15.07
N TRP A 603 6.92 17.61 -15.26
CA TRP A 603 8.36 17.63 -15.52
C TRP A 603 8.68 18.36 -16.83
N ALA A 604 9.76 19.14 -16.86
CA ALA A 604 10.19 19.84 -18.07
C ALA A 604 10.68 18.88 -19.14
N VAL A 605 11.37 17.81 -18.74
CA VAL A 605 11.90 16.79 -19.63
C VAL A 605 11.16 15.47 -19.35
N PRO A 606 10.45 14.92 -20.35
CA PRO A 606 9.72 13.65 -20.20
C PRO A 606 10.67 12.45 -20.09
N LYS A 607 10.10 11.31 -19.72
CA LYS A 607 10.77 10.02 -19.71
C LYS A 607 10.61 9.32 -21.04
N THR A 608 11.74 8.94 -21.67
CA THR A 608 11.75 8.17 -22.94
C THR A 608 12.11 6.71 -22.62
N THR A 609 11.36 5.78 -23.15
CA THR A 609 11.62 4.34 -23.00
C THR A 609 12.17 3.77 -24.29
N VAL A 610 13.25 3.00 -24.20
CA VAL A 610 13.91 2.34 -25.33
C VAL A 610 14.27 0.90 -24.98
N LEU A 611 14.37 0.06 -26.01
CA LEU A 611 15.07 -1.21 -25.91
C LEU A 611 16.43 -1.04 -26.55
N GLN A 612 17.48 -1.26 -25.77
CA GLN A 612 18.85 -1.12 -26.26
C GLN A 612 19.51 -2.49 -26.43
N PHE A 613 20.18 -2.67 -27.56
CA PHE A 613 20.81 -3.93 -27.93
C PHE A 613 22.26 -4.01 -27.45
N HIS A 614 22.67 -5.17 -26.99
CA HIS A 614 24.07 -5.52 -26.84
C HIS A 614 24.59 -5.96 -28.22
N LEU A 615 25.32 -5.07 -28.92
CA LEU A 615 25.69 -5.25 -30.33
C LEU A 615 26.63 -6.43 -30.59
N GLU A 616 27.37 -6.90 -29.58
CA GLU A 616 28.23 -8.08 -29.65
C GLU A 616 27.43 -9.39 -29.63
N SER A 617 26.16 -9.34 -29.22
CA SER A 617 25.29 -10.52 -29.23
C SER A 617 25.21 -11.14 -30.62
N PRO A 618 25.27 -12.46 -30.76
CA PRO A 618 25.13 -13.16 -32.03
C PRO A 618 23.81 -12.85 -32.75
N TYR A 619 22.75 -12.43 -31.99
CA TYR A 619 21.48 -12.00 -32.56
C TYR A 619 21.59 -10.72 -33.37
N PHE A 620 22.49 -9.77 -32.99
CA PHE A 620 22.43 -8.39 -33.48
C PHE A 620 23.56 -8.01 -34.41
N LYS A 621 24.41 -8.95 -34.78
CA LYS A 621 25.43 -8.73 -35.82
C LYS A 621 24.83 -8.27 -37.15
N ARG A 622 23.59 -8.68 -37.47
CA ARG A 622 22.85 -8.24 -38.66
C ARG A 622 21.68 -7.36 -38.26
N SER A 623 21.45 -6.26 -38.99
CA SER A 623 20.34 -5.34 -38.74
C SER A 623 18.94 -5.99 -38.93
N VAL A 624 18.85 -7.08 -39.68
CA VAL A 624 17.58 -7.76 -39.97
C VAL A 624 16.88 -8.23 -38.69
N MET A 625 17.61 -8.88 -37.77
CA MET A 625 17.04 -9.36 -36.53
C MET A 625 16.52 -8.19 -35.67
N ARG A 626 17.24 -7.08 -35.64
CA ARG A 626 16.81 -5.87 -34.92
C ARG A 626 15.49 -5.32 -35.48
N ARG A 627 15.32 -5.34 -36.81
CA ARG A 627 14.05 -4.96 -37.47
C ARG A 627 12.92 -5.96 -37.19
N VAL A 628 13.21 -7.27 -37.16
CA VAL A 628 12.24 -8.31 -36.77
C VAL A 628 11.66 -7.99 -35.41
N LEU A 629 12.49 -7.73 -34.42
CA LEU A 629 12.06 -7.37 -33.07
C LEU A 629 11.26 -6.08 -33.06
N GLN A 630 11.68 -5.06 -33.80
CA GLN A 630 11.02 -3.75 -33.84
C GLN A 630 9.60 -3.84 -34.43
N TYR A 631 9.43 -4.51 -35.60
CA TYR A 631 8.13 -4.58 -36.30
C TYR A 631 7.11 -5.44 -35.56
N SER A 632 7.53 -6.31 -34.65
CA SER A 632 6.66 -7.18 -33.86
C SER A 632 6.07 -6.53 -32.61
N ILE A 633 6.50 -5.31 -32.26
CA ILE A 633 6.03 -4.61 -31.06
C ILE A 633 4.88 -3.68 -31.40
N ASN A 634 3.70 -3.95 -30.88
CA ASN A 634 2.57 -3.03 -30.94
C ASN A 634 2.71 -1.93 -29.89
N ARG A 635 3.54 -0.90 -30.22
CA ARG A 635 3.89 0.17 -29.29
C ARG A 635 2.69 1.02 -28.88
N GLU A 636 1.72 1.22 -29.79
CA GLU A 636 0.52 2.01 -29.51
C GLU A 636 -0.37 1.32 -28.47
N ARG A 637 -0.63 0.03 -28.65
CA ARG A 637 -1.38 -0.75 -27.67
C ARG A 637 -0.68 -0.78 -26.30
N LEU A 638 0.62 -1.04 -26.29
CA LEU A 638 1.39 -1.09 -25.06
C LEU A 638 1.42 0.24 -24.31
N LEU A 639 1.52 1.36 -25.04
CA LEU A 639 1.46 2.70 -24.45
C LEU A 639 0.09 2.98 -23.83
N GLY A 640 -0.99 2.59 -24.51
CA GLY A 640 -2.34 2.69 -23.95
C GLY A 640 -2.52 1.88 -22.66
N GLU A 641 -1.99 0.65 -22.64
CA GLU A 641 -2.03 -0.22 -21.45
C GLU A 641 -1.09 0.25 -20.31
N LEU A 642 0.00 0.95 -20.67
CA LEU A 642 0.90 1.55 -19.68
C LEU A 642 0.26 2.72 -18.95
N LEU A 643 -0.44 3.57 -19.70
CA LEU A 643 -0.98 4.83 -19.17
C LEU A 643 -2.34 4.68 -18.50
N GLU A 644 -3.08 3.61 -18.82
CA GLU A 644 -4.37 3.24 -18.20
C GLU A 644 -5.42 4.37 -18.20
N VAL A 645 -5.32 5.32 -19.16
CA VAL A 645 -6.26 6.43 -19.31
C VAL A 645 -6.86 6.47 -20.71
N ALA A 646 -8.15 6.82 -20.80
CA ALA A 646 -8.88 6.81 -22.07
C ALA A 646 -8.25 7.72 -23.16
N ASN A 647 -7.67 8.84 -22.76
CA ASN A 647 -7.00 9.79 -23.66
C ASN A 647 -5.49 9.81 -23.41
N TYR A 648 -4.86 8.64 -23.57
CA TYR A 648 -3.45 8.45 -23.27
C TYR A 648 -2.51 9.34 -24.10
N GLN A 649 -2.90 9.76 -25.32
CA GLN A 649 -2.11 10.64 -26.18
C GLN A 649 -1.82 12.01 -25.55
N ARG A 650 -2.60 12.42 -24.55
CA ARG A 650 -2.33 13.61 -23.76
C ARG A 650 -1.08 13.49 -22.89
N TYR A 651 -0.72 12.27 -22.49
CA TYR A 651 0.31 11.98 -21.51
C TYR A 651 1.51 11.23 -22.09
N GLY A 652 1.34 10.62 -23.25
CA GLY A 652 2.40 9.86 -23.89
C GLY A 652 2.29 9.85 -25.40
N ARG A 653 3.42 9.63 -26.07
CA ARG A 653 3.51 9.56 -27.53
C ARG A 653 4.59 8.58 -27.96
N LEU A 654 4.40 7.99 -29.13
CA LEU A 654 5.42 7.16 -29.73
C LEU A 654 6.58 8.03 -30.23
N VAL A 655 7.80 7.50 -30.13
CA VAL A 655 9.01 8.20 -30.58
C VAL A 655 9.80 7.38 -31.59
N SER A 656 10.55 8.08 -32.45
CA SER A 656 11.41 7.48 -33.47
C SER A 656 12.89 7.43 -33.08
N GLY A 657 13.26 8.05 -31.94
CA GLY A 657 14.63 8.12 -31.44
C GLY A 657 14.69 8.21 -29.92
N PRO A 658 15.89 8.22 -29.33
CA PRO A 658 16.09 8.19 -27.88
C PRO A 658 15.88 9.55 -27.20
N GLY A 659 16.03 10.67 -27.94
CA GLY A 659 15.83 12.02 -27.42
C GLY A 659 14.36 12.38 -27.28
N PHE A 660 14.05 13.36 -26.43
CA PHE A 660 12.68 13.83 -26.25
C PHE A 660 12.22 14.73 -27.43
N THR A 661 10.94 14.61 -27.78
CA THR A 661 10.37 15.22 -29.02
C THR A 661 10.36 16.74 -29.04
N ALA A 662 10.44 17.40 -27.89
CA ALA A 662 10.51 18.86 -27.80
C ALA A 662 11.93 19.43 -27.95
N SER A 663 12.95 18.57 -27.98
CA SER A 663 14.35 19.01 -28.19
C SER A 663 14.57 19.47 -29.64
N SER A 664 15.39 20.50 -29.83
CA SER A 664 15.84 20.97 -31.15
C SER A 664 16.66 19.94 -31.93
N SER A 665 17.27 19.00 -31.22
CA SER A 665 18.05 17.89 -31.79
C SER A 665 17.18 16.72 -32.29
N TYR A 666 15.88 16.68 -31.94
CA TYR A 666 14.98 15.61 -32.36
C TYR A 666 14.58 15.78 -33.83
N ASN A 667 14.77 14.73 -34.64
CA ASN A 667 14.41 14.75 -36.04
C ASN A 667 12.94 14.31 -36.24
N LYS A 668 12.05 15.29 -36.38
CA LYS A 668 10.60 15.07 -36.58
C LYS A 668 10.26 14.47 -37.96
N LEU A 669 11.22 14.44 -38.91
CA LEU A 669 11.01 13.85 -40.23
C LEU A 669 11.24 12.31 -40.25
N VAL A 670 11.78 11.76 -39.18
CA VAL A 670 11.96 10.30 -39.07
C VAL A 670 10.63 9.65 -38.73
N GLU A 671 10.15 8.83 -39.64
CA GLU A 671 8.90 8.13 -39.47
C GLU A 671 8.97 7.06 -38.37
N LEU A 672 7.84 6.84 -37.72
CA LEU A 672 7.70 5.79 -36.74
C LEU A 672 7.69 4.43 -37.42
N ALA A 673 8.48 3.47 -36.94
CA ALA A 673 8.42 2.11 -37.45
C ALA A 673 7.01 1.51 -37.26
N PRO A 674 6.41 0.93 -38.33
CA PRO A 674 5.07 0.39 -38.21
C PRO A 674 5.05 -0.92 -37.39
N TYR A 675 3.90 -1.22 -36.77
CA TYR A 675 3.63 -2.54 -36.25
C TYR A 675 3.22 -3.44 -37.41
N SER A 676 4.02 -4.44 -37.74
CA SER A 676 3.78 -5.38 -38.85
C SER A 676 4.34 -6.77 -38.53
N PRO A 677 3.59 -7.60 -37.76
CA PRO A 677 4.00 -8.96 -37.44
C PRO A 677 4.26 -9.82 -38.69
N ALA A 678 3.50 -9.59 -39.77
CA ALA A 678 3.67 -10.29 -41.05
C ALA A 678 5.04 -9.99 -41.68
N THR A 679 5.43 -8.70 -41.74
CA THR A 679 6.75 -8.27 -42.20
C THR A 679 7.85 -8.81 -41.30
N SER A 680 7.62 -8.79 -39.98
CA SER A 680 8.55 -9.36 -38.99
C SER A 680 8.80 -10.86 -39.25
N LEU A 681 7.75 -11.64 -39.44
CA LEU A 681 7.84 -13.07 -39.72
C LEU A 681 8.53 -13.32 -41.05
N ALA A 682 8.18 -12.59 -42.11
CA ALA A 682 8.81 -12.70 -43.43
C ALA A 682 10.33 -12.42 -43.33
N LEU A 683 10.74 -11.35 -42.65
CA LEU A 683 12.17 -11.05 -42.44
C LEU A 683 12.86 -12.14 -41.61
N LEU A 684 12.22 -12.69 -40.59
CA LEU A 684 12.76 -13.78 -39.78
C LEU A 684 13.03 -15.01 -40.66
N LEU A 685 12.03 -15.44 -41.42
CA LEU A 685 12.13 -16.63 -42.28
C LEU A 685 13.18 -16.47 -43.40
N THR A 686 13.28 -15.26 -43.97
CA THR A 686 14.27 -15.00 -45.03
C THR A 686 15.71 -14.82 -44.48
N SER A 687 15.86 -14.54 -43.22
CA SER A 687 17.17 -14.35 -42.57
C SER A 687 17.76 -15.63 -42.03
N GLN A 688 16.98 -16.68 -41.85
CA GLN A 688 17.40 -18.01 -41.38
C GLN A 688 18.01 -18.81 -42.52
N ASN A 689 19.24 -19.24 -42.37
CA ASN A 689 19.80 -20.28 -43.24
C ASN A 689 19.47 -21.65 -42.66
N PRO A 690 19.05 -22.62 -43.51
CA PRO A 690 18.72 -23.96 -43.02
C PRO A 690 19.87 -24.68 -42.29
N ASN A 691 21.11 -24.22 -42.50
CA ASN A 691 22.31 -24.78 -41.89
C ASN A 691 22.79 -24.05 -40.64
N ASP A 692 22.13 -22.97 -40.25
CA ASP A 692 22.47 -22.21 -39.04
C ASP A 692 22.00 -22.96 -37.79
N LYS A 693 22.85 -23.02 -36.77
CA LYS A 693 22.47 -23.57 -35.47
C LYS A 693 21.37 -22.70 -34.86
N PRO A 694 20.36 -23.30 -34.19
CA PRO A 694 19.36 -22.54 -33.47
C PRO A 694 20.02 -21.61 -32.50
N LEU A 695 19.62 -20.34 -32.51
CA LEU A 695 20.07 -19.37 -31.50
C LEU A 695 19.50 -19.74 -30.13
N PRO A 696 20.28 -19.55 -29.05
CA PRO A 696 19.78 -19.77 -27.70
C PRO A 696 18.63 -18.77 -27.39
N PRO A 697 17.83 -18.95 -26.32
CA PRO A 697 16.84 -17.96 -25.93
C PRO A 697 17.47 -16.56 -25.78
N LEU A 698 16.79 -15.56 -26.32
CA LEU A 698 17.22 -14.14 -26.23
C LEU A 698 17.08 -13.69 -24.78
N LYS A 699 18.16 -13.21 -24.19
CA LYS A 699 18.22 -12.73 -22.82
C LYS A 699 17.81 -11.27 -22.74
N PHE A 700 16.67 -11.01 -22.13
CA PHE A 700 16.08 -9.69 -22.01
C PHE A 700 16.19 -9.19 -20.58
N LEU A 701 17.09 -8.26 -20.31
CA LEU A 701 17.34 -7.66 -19.00
C LEU A 701 16.35 -6.54 -18.72
N VAL A 702 15.71 -6.58 -17.55
CA VAL A 702 14.64 -5.65 -17.18
C VAL A 702 14.87 -5.12 -15.78
N PRO A 703 14.70 -3.81 -15.53
CA PRO A 703 14.71 -3.23 -14.19
C PRO A 703 13.66 -3.90 -13.28
N ASN A 704 13.92 -3.96 -11.99
CA ASN A 704 12.96 -4.50 -11.02
C ASN A 704 11.87 -3.48 -10.67
N GLU A 705 11.16 -3.01 -11.67
CA GLU A 705 10.07 -2.06 -11.56
C GLU A 705 8.82 -2.71 -12.17
N PRO A 706 7.67 -2.72 -11.45
CA PRO A 706 6.47 -3.46 -11.87
C PRO A 706 5.99 -3.13 -13.28
N THR A 707 6.00 -1.85 -13.65
CA THR A 707 5.59 -1.38 -14.98
C THR A 707 6.54 -1.83 -16.08
N ALA A 708 7.85 -1.74 -15.86
CA ALA A 708 8.87 -2.22 -16.79
C ALA A 708 8.75 -3.74 -17.00
N ILE A 709 8.55 -4.50 -15.92
CA ILE A 709 8.34 -5.96 -15.97
C ILE A 709 7.07 -6.30 -16.76
N LYS A 710 5.95 -5.60 -16.51
CA LYS A 710 4.68 -5.78 -17.23
C LYS A 710 4.88 -5.54 -18.72
N MET A 711 5.49 -4.43 -19.12
CA MET A 711 5.71 -4.08 -20.52
C MET A 711 6.70 -5.04 -21.21
N ALA A 712 7.82 -5.35 -20.55
CA ALA A 712 8.81 -6.28 -21.09
C ALA A 712 8.24 -7.70 -21.26
N THR A 713 7.38 -8.15 -20.35
CA THR A 713 6.69 -9.44 -20.47
C THR A 713 5.83 -9.49 -21.73
N GLN A 714 5.05 -8.47 -22.00
CA GLN A 714 4.19 -8.39 -23.19
C GLN A 714 5.00 -8.30 -24.49
N ILE A 715 6.13 -7.57 -24.46
CA ILE A 715 7.05 -7.51 -25.59
C ILE A 715 7.65 -8.91 -25.85
N ALA A 716 8.13 -9.58 -24.82
CA ALA A 716 8.68 -10.92 -24.89
C ALA A 716 7.67 -11.94 -25.42
N GLU A 717 6.40 -11.83 -25.03
CA GLU A 717 5.31 -12.67 -25.58
C GLU A 717 5.10 -12.42 -27.07
N GLY A 718 5.17 -11.16 -27.51
CA GLY A 718 5.14 -10.82 -28.93
C GLY A 718 6.25 -11.52 -29.72
N TRP A 719 7.46 -11.53 -29.19
CA TRP A 719 8.61 -12.21 -29.80
C TRP A 719 8.48 -13.75 -29.78
N ARG A 720 7.98 -14.32 -28.69
CA ARG A 720 7.71 -15.77 -28.59
C ARG A 720 6.68 -16.25 -29.61
N ARG A 721 5.66 -15.42 -29.91
CA ARG A 721 4.68 -15.75 -30.99
C ARG A 721 5.31 -15.83 -32.39
N LEU A 722 6.45 -15.19 -32.60
CA LEU A 722 7.23 -15.34 -33.84
C LEU A 722 8.16 -16.55 -33.80
N GLY A 723 8.20 -17.34 -32.73
CA GLY A 723 9.09 -18.46 -32.53
C GLY A 723 10.46 -18.11 -31.97
N ILE A 724 10.66 -16.87 -31.49
CA ILE A 724 11.91 -16.42 -30.84
C ILE A 724 11.82 -16.77 -29.35
N GLY A 725 12.68 -17.69 -28.87
CA GLY A 725 12.80 -17.95 -27.43
C GLY A 725 13.28 -16.71 -26.68
N VAL A 726 12.65 -16.37 -25.56
CA VAL A 726 13.02 -15.20 -24.74
C VAL A 726 13.08 -15.60 -23.27
N GLU A 727 14.20 -15.29 -22.63
CA GLU A 727 14.43 -15.40 -21.20
C GLU A 727 14.44 -13.98 -20.60
N LEU A 728 13.53 -13.71 -19.65
CA LEU A 728 13.48 -12.45 -18.92
C LEU A 728 14.40 -12.51 -17.71
N LEU A 729 15.41 -11.65 -17.67
CA LEU A 729 16.33 -11.47 -16.56
C LEU A 729 15.89 -10.22 -15.77
N ARG A 730 15.53 -10.38 -14.49
CA ARG A 730 15.08 -9.28 -13.64
C ARG A 730 16.22 -8.80 -12.74
N ASP A 731 16.40 -7.51 -12.63
CA ASP A 731 17.36 -6.87 -11.72
C ASP A 731 16.84 -6.85 -10.27
N ASP A 732 16.53 -8.03 -9.73
CA ASP A 732 15.94 -8.21 -8.39
C ASP A 732 16.97 -8.53 -7.29
N GLY A 733 18.25 -8.29 -7.56
CA GLY A 733 19.36 -8.56 -6.64
C GLY A 733 19.78 -10.04 -6.53
N LYS A 734 19.17 -10.93 -7.31
CA LYS A 734 19.54 -12.36 -7.35
C LYS A 734 20.58 -12.67 -8.43
N LEU A 735 20.70 -11.80 -9.42
CA LEU A 735 21.71 -11.93 -10.47
C LEU A 735 23.07 -11.44 -9.95
N SER A 736 24.14 -12.08 -10.41
CA SER A 736 25.51 -11.66 -10.10
C SER A 736 26.13 -10.95 -11.32
N ALA A 737 26.71 -9.80 -11.07
CA ALA A 737 27.46 -9.08 -12.12
C ALA A 737 28.79 -9.78 -12.46
N PRO A 738 29.24 -9.77 -13.75
CA PRO A 738 28.54 -9.24 -14.93
C PRO A 738 27.45 -10.21 -15.44
N VAL A 739 26.31 -9.67 -15.84
CA VAL A 739 25.21 -10.43 -16.44
C VAL A 739 25.30 -10.37 -17.95
N ALA A 740 25.32 -11.55 -18.57
CA ALA A 740 25.21 -11.62 -20.02
C ALA A 740 23.75 -11.42 -20.45
N TYR A 741 23.50 -10.39 -21.25
CA TYR A 741 22.21 -10.05 -21.83
C TYR A 741 22.33 -9.72 -23.31
N ASP A 742 21.21 -9.78 -24.03
CA ASP A 742 21.14 -9.42 -25.45
C ASP A 742 20.40 -8.10 -25.65
N VAL A 743 19.31 -7.89 -24.90
CA VAL A 743 18.48 -6.67 -24.93
C VAL A 743 18.26 -6.18 -23.52
N VAL A 744 18.25 -4.87 -23.33
CA VAL A 744 17.89 -4.26 -22.04
C VAL A 744 16.75 -3.27 -22.23
N TYR A 745 15.78 -3.31 -21.32
CA TYR A 745 14.72 -2.31 -21.17
C TYR A 745 15.29 -1.11 -20.44
N ARG A 746 15.22 0.07 -21.04
CA ARG A 746 15.85 1.25 -20.48
C ARG A 746 14.91 2.44 -20.51
N GLU A 747 14.83 3.15 -19.40
CA GLU A 747 14.17 4.43 -19.27
C GLU A 747 15.22 5.55 -19.23
N LEU A 748 15.03 6.57 -20.04
CA LEU A 748 15.96 7.67 -20.27
C LEU A 748 15.33 9.00 -19.92
N ARG A 749 16.12 9.88 -19.34
CA ARG A 749 15.84 11.30 -19.27
C ARG A 749 17.11 12.04 -19.72
N MET A 750 17.08 12.59 -20.91
CA MET A 750 18.22 13.29 -21.50
C MET A 750 18.00 14.79 -21.37
N TYR A 751 18.89 15.49 -20.71
CA TYR A 751 18.80 16.94 -20.53
C TYR A 751 19.38 17.70 -21.72
N GLU A 752 20.55 17.27 -22.21
CA GLU A 752 21.19 17.81 -23.41
C GLU A 752 21.56 16.67 -24.37
N PRO A 753 20.68 16.32 -25.31
CA PRO A 753 20.94 15.22 -26.24
C PRO A 753 22.22 15.37 -27.07
N LEU A 754 22.68 16.59 -27.28
CA LEU A 754 23.89 16.85 -28.08
C LEU A 754 25.18 16.26 -27.43
N THR A 755 25.20 16.19 -26.11
CA THR A 755 26.34 15.69 -25.34
C THR A 755 26.07 14.35 -24.68
N GLU A 756 24.81 13.99 -24.47
CA GLU A 756 24.43 12.75 -23.78
C GLU A 756 24.23 11.57 -24.74
N LEU A 757 24.19 11.80 -26.05
CA LEU A 757 23.93 10.74 -27.01
C LEU A 757 25.02 9.66 -27.01
N TRP A 758 26.27 10.05 -26.90
CA TRP A 758 27.39 9.11 -26.80
C TRP A 758 27.33 8.25 -25.52
N PRO A 759 27.31 8.82 -24.30
CA PRO A 759 27.17 8.03 -23.08
C PRO A 759 25.91 7.16 -23.08
N MET A 760 24.83 7.63 -23.68
CA MET A 760 23.59 6.86 -23.82
C MET A 760 23.84 5.61 -24.69
N LEU A 761 24.46 5.74 -25.85
CA LEU A 761 24.70 4.63 -26.75
C LEU A 761 25.65 3.58 -26.17
N THR A 762 26.69 4.00 -25.46
CA THR A 762 27.64 3.11 -24.80
C THR A 762 27.19 2.56 -23.48
N MET A 763 26.10 3.09 -22.91
CA MET A 763 25.57 2.79 -21.57
C MET A 763 26.55 3.12 -20.43
N LYS A 764 27.55 3.94 -20.67
CA LYS A 764 28.57 4.36 -19.70
C LYS A 764 28.59 5.88 -19.58
N SER A 765 28.65 6.40 -18.36
CA SER A 765 28.81 7.82 -18.08
C SER A 765 30.23 8.32 -18.38
N ASP A 766 31.21 7.47 -18.19
CA ASP A 766 32.64 7.66 -18.41
C ASP A 766 33.12 7.00 -19.72
N ALA A 767 32.26 6.98 -20.74
CA ALA A 767 32.48 6.30 -21.99
C ALA A 767 33.80 6.79 -22.71
N GLU A 768 34.60 5.85 -23.11
CA GLU A 768 35.82 6.05 -23.85
C GLU A 768 35.59 5.83 -25.36
N ILE A 769 36.52 6.29 -26.21
CA ILE A 769 36.46 6.11 -27.66
C ILE A 769 36.42 4.62 -28.02
N GLU A 770 37.11 3.79 -27.22
CA GLU A 770 37.13 2.34 -27.37
C GLU A 770 35.78 1.69 -27.20
N ASP A 771 34.91 2.24 -26.37
CA ASP A 771 33.54 1.75 -26.18
C ASP A 771 32.63 1.88 -27.42
N LEU A 772 33.09 2.74 -28.37
CA LEU A 772 32.41 2.89 -29.66
C LEU A 772 32.81 1.86 -30.69
N ILE A 773 33.76 0.95 -30.40
CA ILE A 773 34.35 -0.01 -31.38
C ILE A 773 33.26 -0.91 -31.99
N ASN A 774 32.22 -1.21 -31.23
CA ASN A 774 31.12 -2.06 -31.67
C ASN A 774 30.11 -1.36 -32.59
N PHE A 775 30.28 -0.04 -32.77
CA PHE A 775 29.48 0.72 -33.72
C PHE A 775 30.25 0.83 -35.07
N PRO A 776 29.51 0.92 -36.20
CA PRO A 776 30.11 1.13 -37.49
C PRO A 776 31.01 2.38 -37.54
N ALA A 777 32.10 2.29 -38.28
CA ALA A 777 33.05 3.39 -38.38
C ALA A 777 32.42 4.75 -38.77
N TRP A 778 31.43 4.73 -39.67
CA TRP A 778 30.73 5.95 -40.10
C TRP A 778 29.93 6.60 -38.92
N LEU A 779 29.31 5.78 -38.04
CA LEU A 779 28.57 6.30 -36.86
C LEU A 779 29.54 6.84 -35.83
N ARG A 780 30.69 6.17 -35.61
CA ARG A 780 31.75 6.67 -34.72
C ARG A 780 32.25 8.04 -35.18
N VAL A 781 32.51 8.21 -36.47
CA VAL A 781 32.95 9.50 -37.03
C VAL A 781 31.90 10.58 -36.82
N LYS A 782 30.59 10.29 -37.01
CA LYS A 782 29.51 11.24 -36.76
C LYS A 782 29.40 11.63 -35.28
N LEU A 783 29.49 10.67 -34.35
CA LEU A 783 29.49 10.94 -32.92
C LEU A 783 30.65 11.82 -32.49
N LEU A 784 31.89 11.52 -32.97
CA LEU A 784 33.05 12.34 -32.71
C LEU A 784 32.96 13.73 -33.35
N SER A 785 32.31 13.84 -34.53
CA SER A 785 32.06 15.12 -35.18
C SER A 785 30.99 15.93 -34.42
N LEU A 786 29.99 15.29 -33.84
CA LEU A 786 29.01 15.94 -32.98
C LEU A 786 29.66 16.57 -31.75
N GLU A 787 30.52 15.83 -31.07
CA GLU A 787 31.31 16.33 -29.93
C GLU A 787 32.15 17.57 -30.23
N LYS A 788 32.70 17.63 -31.44
CA LYS A 788 33.60 18.71 -31.91
C LYS A 788 32.91 19.67 -32.85
N ALA A 789 31.58 19.72 -32.87
CA ALA A 789 30.85 20.63 -33.74
C ALA A 789 31.20 22.11 -33.40
N PRO A 790 31.43 22.96 -34.40
CA PRO A 790 31.87 24.32 -34.15
C PRO A 790 30.81 25.25 -33.54
N ASP A 791 29.57 24.90 -33.69
CA ASP A 791 28.43 25.67 -33.19
C ASP A 791 27.20 24.77 -32.96
N ARG A 792 26.21 25.26 -32.19
CA ARG A 792 24.99 24.54 -31.83
C ARG A 792 24.16 24.15 -33.06
N VAL A 793 24.08 24.97 -34.08
CA VAL A 793 23.27 24.70 -35.29
C VAL A 793 23.83 23.49 -36.05
N THR A 794 25.15 23.45 -36.21
CA THR A 794 25.86 22.31 -36.81
C THR A 794 25.69 21.04 -35.98
N ALA A 795 25.79 21.14 -34.65
CA ALA A 795 25.59 20.03 -33.74
C ALA A 795 24.16 19.49 -33.82
N GLU A 796 23.14 20.36 -33.80
CA GLU A 796 21.75 19.94 -33.92
C GLU A 796 21.44 19.26 -35.26
N LYS A 797 22.08 19.74 -36.33
CA LYS A 797 21.97 19.08 -37.65
C LYS A 797 22.59 17.68 -37.60
N LEU A 798 23.81 17.54 -37.09
CA LEU A 798 24.47 16.24 -36.93
C LEU A 798 23.68 15.30 -36.04
N ALA A 799 23.13 15.78 -34.92
CA ALA A 799 22.29 14.99 -34.04
C ALA A 799 21.04 14.47 -34.75
N ARG A 800 20.39 15.32 -35.58
CA ARG A 800 19.25 14.89 -36.41
C ARG A 800 19.62 13.86 -37.47
N GLU A 801 20.79 13.96 -38.07
CA GLU A 801 21.32 12.94 -38.98
C GLU A 801 21.62 11.63 -38.26
N ILE A 802 22.25 11.68 -37.07
CA ILE A 802 22.51 10.50 -36.24
C ILE A 802 21.17 9.85 -35.84
N HIS A 803 20.18 10.64 -35.45
CA HIS A 803 18.83 10.12 -35.16
C HIS A 803 18.24 9.33 -36.34
N GLN A 804 18.36 9.87 -37.57
CA GLN A 804 17.91 9.18 -38.78
C GLN A 804 18.67 7.87 -39.01
N ASP A 805 19.99 7.89 -38.80
CA ASP A 805 20.80 6.68 -38.93
C ASP A 805 20.51 5.63 -37.87
N LEU A 806 20.27 6.05 -36.59
CA LEU A 806 19.86 5.15 -35.53
C LEU A 806 18.54 4.45 -35.84
N ALA A 807 17.57 5.18 -36.38
CA ALA A 807 16.25 4.64 -36.78
C ALA A 807 16.39 3.70 -37.99
N ARG A 808 17.22 4.06 -39.02
CA ARG A 808 17.42 3.25 -40.21
C ARG A 808 18.08 1.91 -39.90
N GLU A 809 19.13 1.93 -39.08
CA GLU A 809 19.93 0.75 -38.73
C GLU A 809 19.40 0.00 -37.49
N VAL A 810 18.45 0.57 -36.77
CA VAL A 810 17.83 0.03 -35.57
C VAL A 810 18.88 -0.39 -34.53
N PHE A 811 19.72 0.56 -34.11
CA PHE A 811 20.67 0.32 -33.02
C PHE A 811 20.01 0.23 -31.66
N LEU A 812 18.80 0.77 -31.57
CA LEU A 812 17.88 0.65 -30.45
C LEU A 812 16.44 0.69 -30.98
N ILE A 813 15.47 0.20 -30.18
CA ILE A 813 14.05 0.36 -30.49
C ILE A 813 13.48 1.44 -29.58
N PRO A 814 13.18 2.64 -30.11
CA PRO A 814 12.46 3.65 -29.36
C PRO A 814 11.01 3.18 -29.18
N LEU A 815 10.50 3.23 -27.97
CA LEU A 815 9.15 2.81 -27.68
C LEU A 815 8.22 4.02 -27.61
N TRP A 816 8.35 4.79 -26.52
CA TRP A 816 7.49 5.94 -26.25
C TRP A 816 8.18 6.97 -25.37
N GLU A 817 7.60 8.15 -25.34
CA GLU A 817 7.88 9.23 -24.43
C GLU A 817 6.65 9.44 -23.55
N VAL A 818 6.82 9.49 -22.24
CA VAL A 818 5.74 9.70 -21.27
C VAL A 818 6.02 10.94 -20.45
N ASP A 819 5.03 11.82 -20.38
CA ASP A 819 5.04 12.97 -19.49
C ASP A 819 4.98 12.48 -18.03
N GLN A 820 5.83 13.03 -17.20
CA GLN A 820 5.89 12.72 -15.79
C GLN A 820 5.40 13.89 -14.95
N TYR A 821 4.99 13.58 -13.74
CA TYR A 821 4.39 14.56 -12.86
C TYR A 821 4.91 14.39 -11.44
N ALA A 822 5.21 15.50 -10.79
CA ALA A 822 5.46 15.59 -9.38
C ALA A 822 4.19 16.05 -8.66
N VAL A 823 3.81 15.38 -7.59
CA VAL A 823 2.66 15.75 -6.76
C VAL A 823 3.14 16.21 -5.40
N PHE A 824 2.77 17.43 -5.03
CA PHE A 824 3.11 18.04 -3.76
C PHE A 824 1.86 18.27 -2.93
N GLY A 825 1.94 18.01 -1.63
CA GLY A 825 0.93 18.51 -0.69
C GLY A 825 0.95 20.05 -0.68
N ASN A 826 -0.22 20.67 -0.49
CA ASN A 826 -0.35 22.15 -0.51
C ASN A 826 0.45 22.89 0.56
N HIS A 827 0.98 22.18 1.55
CA HIS A 827 1.85 22.69 2.59
C HIS A 827 3.33 22.74 2.17
N VAL A 828 3.72 22.06 1.08
CA VAL A 828 5.07 22.15 0.52
C VAL A 828 5.19 23.41 -0.33
N GLN A 829 6.23 24.19 -0.12
CA GLN A 829 6.48 25.45 -0.81
C GLN A 829 7.92 25.53 -1.32
N GLY A 830 8.19 26.45 -2.22
CA GLY A 830 9.54 26.69 -2.76
C GLY A 830 9.96 25.70 -3.85
N PHE A 831 9.10 24.76 -4.23
CA PHE A 831 9.38 23.85 -5.35
C PHE A 831 9.27 24.56 -6.71
N HIS A 832 10.00 24.04 -7.68
CA HIS A 832 9.99 24.59 -9.03
C HIS A 832 8.73 24.21 -9.80
N LEU A 833 8.15 25.16 -10.58
CA LEU A 833 6.92 24.93 -11.33
C LEU A 833 7.07 23.91 -12.47
N THR A 834 8.28 23.79 -13.01
CA THR A 834 8.65 22.83 -14.05
C THR A 834 9.91 22.09 -13.60
N PRO A 835 9.78 21.08 -12.72
CA PRO A 835 10.93 20.39 -12.17
C PRO A 835 11.71 19.66 -13.27
N LEU A 836 13.03 19.59 -13.13
CA LEU A 836 13.94 18.85 -14.00
C LEU A 836 14.42 17.56 -13.34
N THR A 837 14.64 17.59 -12.03
CA THR A 837 15.04 16.43 -11.23
C THR A 837 14.04 16.18 -10.10
N PRO A 838 13.98 14.94 -9.53
CA PRO A 838 13.07 14.62 -8.44
C PRO A 838 13.14 15.57 -7.25
N TYR A 839 14.32 16.00 -6.90
CA TYR A 839 14.58 16.91 -5.78
C TYR A 839 15.15 18.26 -6.26
N HIS A 840 14.59 18.77 -7.36
CA HIS A 840 15.03 20.02 -7.97
C HIS A 840 14.97 21.19 -7.00
N GLN A 841 16.11 21.69 -6.58
CA GLN A 841 16.26 22.78 -5.59
C GLN A 841 15.59 22.48 -4.24
N VAL A 842 15.62 21.22 -3.81
CA VAL A 842 15.00 20.79 -2.52
C VAL A 842 15.55 21.56 -1.33
N GLU A 843 16.74 22.10 -1.42
CA GLU A 843 17.36 22.99 -0.44
C GLU A 843 16.57 24.29 -0.20
N ARG A 844 15.67 24.68 -1.13
CA ARG A 844 14.78 25.83 -1.02
C ARG A 844 13.37 25.49 -0.58
N TRP A 845 13.08 24.18 -0.46
CA TRP A 845 11.72 23.78 -0.09
C TRP A 845 11.49 23.99 1.40
N THR A 846 10.28 24.44 1.69
CA THR A 846 9.80 24.63 3.05
C THR A 846 8.48 23.92 3.25
N LEU A 847 8.25 23.42 4.44
CA LEU A 847 7.04 22.72 4.84
C LEU A 847 6.26 23.58 5.82
N ARG A 848 5.03 23.95 5.45
CA ARG A 848 4.11 24.55 6.44
C ARG A 848 3.61 23.45 7.37
N PRO A 849 3.58 23.70 8.69
CA PRO A 849 3.05 22.69 9.62
C PRO A 849 1.60 22.34 9.29
N ARG A 850 1.31 21.08 9.08
CA ARG A 850 -0.07 20.57 8.95
C ARG A 850 -0.67 20.46 10.33
N VAL A 851 -1.77 21.12 10.56
CA VAL A 851 -2.66 20.84 11.69
C VAL A 851 -3.75 19.93 11.14
N LEU A 852 -3.64 18.63 11.42
CA LEU A 852 -4.69 17.67 11.05
C LEU A 852 -5.93 18.01 11.90
N SER A 853 -7.01 18.48 11.26
CA SER A 853 -8.29 18.69 11.95
C SER A 853 -8.87 17.34 12.41
N VAL A 854 -9.55 17.35 13.56
CA VAL A 854 -10.20 16.14 14.13
C VAL A 854 -11.43 15.74 13.33
N THR A 855 -11.94 16.61 12.47
CA THR A 855 -13.09 16.33 11.60
C THR A 855 -12.63 15.48 10.42
N PRO A 856 -13.26 14.32 10.20
CA PRO A 856 -13.01 13.46 9.03
C PRO A 856 -13.28 14.18 7.71
#